data_2e0fe083e98cc3aaf99b379fead53193
#
_entry.id   2e0fe083e98cc3aaf99b379fead53193
#
_cell.length_a   1.000
_cell.length_b   1.000
_cell.length_c   1.000
_cell.angle_alpha   90.00
_cell.angle_beta   90.00
_cell.angle_gamma   90.00
#
_symmetry.space_group_name_H-M   'P 1'
#
loop_
_entity.id
_entity.type
_entity.pdbx_description
1 polymer ?
#
loop_
_entity_poly.entity_id
_entity_poly.type
_entity_poly.pdbx_seq_one_letter_code
_entity_poly.pdbx_strand_id
1 'polypeptide(L)'
;MLARRLAYSLLLLLLSFSLSAQNTERKDSLVRLLGCDELQQVEEYGVNYRKALGHARFEHNSTLLVCDTALWNVNMNVINAFGNVQIIQNNTVLSSESLDYLIDENLARFRGALVQLRDKDGNTLRTTDLDYNTKDSVAVFRNGGALRDKDGQVIESDDGHYYSKLKTFSFTKNVNMYTDSIFVKTDDLDYNTGTNIAIFGTGTSAWRDNNMLSSQAGVYDRNQEKFTFTKNVHILTESQEAWADTLLYYRGPNNVEMFGHVELLDTTRNVAAVAGYMQYIDSLSFIKLTREPAVIAISEQGEKRDTAFIGADTLILRTIPKCDVAKYEIDASLTRLKEINVDPVTEYRRKAAEAAKAAEEEARKKLEEEDPNAAMASDKGASSAAKPVGNQTGGAIGKPMGSRRQSLPAPWDDFYEYAPPLFQYPDTLKTTSDSLRSPIDSLAAKSTHAAGTVEVTRDYLLTNNPIFQRDSLAAPMDSMSTPKDSLNAQADSLALAPKDSTKINFIYGINNVKVFRSDMQVACDSLAYSDLDSLIRLYKSPIVWNEIKRQYTADSITVIVKNQSIDRASLMSNAFIIVQEDSISYDQIRGAEMMAYFDSTGTLKRFDSMGGASGVFFIEENGTLATVNKFESKMLTATLKDGNIQDLNYFDAVKTDAYPVVQMKKDEKILKGFDWEPDKRPKGPEDITSFKPRKSQRKVYENVPRAEFAQTDIYFPGYMNSVYKMLARQDSLKRAR
;
A
#
# COMPACT_ATOMS: atom_id res chain seq x y z
N MET A 1 3.10 -38.12 -76.64
CA MET A 1 3.79 -36.92 -77.19
C MET A 1 3.24 -35.59 -76.67
N LEU A 2 1.99 -35.48 -76.27
CA LEU A 2 1.37 -34.25 -75.80
C LEU A 2 1.94 -33.80 -74.40
N ALA A 3 2.19 -34.73 -73.47
CA ALA A 3 2.70 -34.40 -72.12
C ALA A 3 4.15 -33.83 -72.09
N ARG A 4 5.00 -34.23 -73.05
CA ARG A 4 6.33 -33.70 -73.19
C ARG A 4 6.36 -32.30 -73.81
N ARG A 5 5.39 -31.91 -74.60
CA ARG A 5 5.26 -30.56 -75.16
C ARG A 5 4.73 -29.56 -74.18
N LEU A 6 3.83 -29.98 -73.27
CA LEU A 6 3.33 -29.18 -72.17
C LEU A 6 4.43 -28.89 -71.09
N ALA A 7 5.29 -29.92 -70.82
CA ALA A 7 6.42 -29.74 -69.90
C ALA A 7 7.47 -28.75 -70.42
N TYR A 8 7.77 -28.75 -71.73
CA TYR A 8 8.70 -27.79 -72.34
C TYR A 8 8.10 -26.39 -72.44
N SER A 9 6.81 -26.23 -72.68
CA SER A 9 6.17 -24.91 -72.66
C SER A 9 6.09 -24.31 -71.25
N LEU A 10 5.88 -25.15 -70.22
CA LEU A 10 5.87 -24.72 -68.82
C LEU A 10 7.28 -24.35 -68.33
N LEU A 11 8.32 -25.10 -68.80
CA LEU A 11 9.72 -24.80 -68.48
C LEU A 11 10.20 -23.50 -69.17
N LEU A 12 9.74 -23.22 -70.40
CA LEU A 12 10.01 -21.97 -71.08
C LEU A 12 9.28 -20.76 -70.46
N LEU A 13 8.08 -20.97 -69.93
CA LEU A 13 7.34 -19.94 -69.20
C LEU A 13 7.99 -19.63 -67.84
N LEU A 14 8.54 -20.62 -67.14
CA LEU A 14 9.28 -20.44 -65.89
C LEU A 14 10.65 -19.78 -66.13
N LEU A 15 11.31 -20.02 -67.25
CA LEU A 15 12.57 -19.32 -67.60
C LEU A 15 12.33 -17.84 -67.99
N SER A 16 11.17 -17.51 -68.58
CA SER A 16 10.85 -16.13 -68.90
C SER A 16 10.50 -15.27 -67.69
N PHE A 17 9.99 -15.86 -66.57
CA PHE A 17 9.78 -15.18 -65.29
C PHE A 17 11.08 -14.91 -64.53
N SER A 18 12.14 -15.70 -64.76
CA SER A 18 13.43 -15.51 -64.09
C SER A 18 14.30 -14.39 -64.71
N LEU A 19 14.01 -13.90 -65.91
CA LEU A 19 14.75 -12.80 -66.53
C LEU A 19 14.16 -11.41 -66.31
N SER A 20 12.98 -11.31 -65.70
CA SER A 20 12.35 -10.00 -65.40
C SER A 20 12.64 -9.47 -63.98
N ALA A 21 13.41 -10.22 -63.17
CA ALA A 21 13.69 -9.89 -61.77
C ALA A 21 15.07 -9.25 -61.51
N GLN A 22 15.77 -8.85 -62.55
CA GLN A 22 17.14 -8.29 -62.36
C GLN A 22 17.34 -6.87 -62.92
N ASN A 23 16.38 -5.98 -62.84
CA ASN A 23 16.62 -4.59 -63.19
C ASN A 23 15.76 -3.58 -62.43
N THR A 24 15.83 -3.56 -61.11
CA THR A 24 15.17 -2.49 -60.32
C THR A 24 15.96 -2.02 -59.09
N GLU A 25 17.30 -2.19 -59.05
CA GLU A 25 18.07 -1.73 -57.90
C GLU A 25 19.23 -0.78 -58.26
N ARG A 26 19.11 0.07 -59.22
CA ARG A 26 20.13 1.09 -59.52
C ARG A 26 19.63 2.52 -59.70
N LYS A 27 18.51 2.88 -59.04
CA LYS A 27 18.02 4.27 -59.12
C LYS A 27 18.25 5.15 -57.88
N ASP A 28 18.77 4.60 -56.79
CA ASP A 28 18.75 5.31 -55.49
C ASP A 28 20.12 5.80 -55.00
N SER A 29 21.15 5.83 -55.82
CA SER A 29 22.47 6.26 -55.36
C SER A 29 23.00 7.57 -55.99
N LEU A 30 22.12 8.35 -56.60
CA LEU A 30 22.53 9.63 -57.22
C LEU A 30 22.39 10.78 -56.24
N VAL A 31 23.53 11.36 -55.82
CA VAL A 31 23.53 12.65 -55.15
C VAL A 31 23.34 13.77 -56.19
N ARG A 32 22.45 14.69 -55.87
CA ARG A 32 22.15 15.87 -56.66
C ARG A 32 22.60 17.13 -55.91
N LEU A 33 23.44 17.95 -56.52
CA LEU A 33 23.65 19.32 -56.06
C LEU A 33 22.44 20.16 -56.50
N LEU A 34 21.63 20.63 -55.54
CA LEU A 34 20.45 21.45 -55.81
C LEU A 34 20.79 22.91 -56.02
N GLY A 35 21.88 23.41 -55.41
CA GLY A 35 22.36 24.77 -55.56
C GLY A 35 23.50 25.12 -54.62
N CYS A 36 24.26 26.12 -54.97
CA CYS A 36 25.29 26.80 -54.18
C CYS A 36 25.51 28.19 -54.82
N ASP A 37 26.17 29.09 -54.10
CA ASP A 37 26.46 30.42 -54.64
C ASP A 37 27.57 30.34 -55.69
N GLU A 38 28.61 29.49 -55.51
CA GLU A 38 29.69 29.26 -56.40
C GLU A 38 30.12 27.79 -56.45
N LEU A 39 30.35 27.22 -57.60
CA LEU A 39 30.86 25.86 -57.81
C LEU A 39 32.24 25.91 -58.50
N GLN A 40 33.26 25.43 -57.78
CA GLN A 40 34.65 25.34 -58.30
C GLN A 40 35.02 23.87 -58.51
N GLN A 41 35.81 23.59 -59.54
CA GLN A 41 36.51 22.33 -59.70
C GLN A 41 37.94 22.51 -59.25
N VAL A 42 38.41 21.81 -58.25
CA VAL A 42 39.69 21.95 -57.60
C VAL A 42 40.40 20.61 -57.60
N GLU A 43 41.67 20.58 -57.94
CA GLU A 43 42.55 19.43 -57.79
C GLU A 43 43.46 19.66 -56.57
N GLU A 44 43.29 18.85 -55.54
CA GLU A 44 44.15 18.88 -54.34
C GLU A 44 44.79 17.50 -54.14
N TYR A 45 46.13 17.45 -54.04
CA TYR A 45 46.90 16.20 -53.85
C TYR A 45 46.61 15.11 -54.90
N GLY A 46 46.34 15.48 -56.17
CA GLY A 46 45.99 14.54 -57.23
C GLY A 46 44.59 13.99 -57.22
N VAL A 47 43.70 14.54 -56.37
CA VAL A 47 42.30 14.19 -56.30
C VAL A 47 41.41 15.35 -56.73
N ASN A 48 40.47 15.08 -57.63
CA ASN A 48 39.56 16.08 -58.15
C ASN A 48 38.35 16.23 -57.23
N TYR A 49 38.10 17.43 -56.72
CA TYR A 49 36.96 17.80 -55.92
C TYR A 49 36.04 18.79 -56.64
N ARG A 50 34.78 18.68 -56.42
CA ARG A 50 33.79 19.75 -56.64
C ARG A 50 33.62 20.51 -55.35
N LYS A 51 34.07 21.76 -55.29
CA LYS A 51 33.96 22.64 -54.17
C LYS A 51 32.72 23.52 -54.33
N ALA A 52 31.69 23.30 -53.54
CA ALA A 52 30.50 24.12 -53.49
C ALA A 52 30.62 25.15 -52.35
N LEU A 53 30.51 26.43 -52.69
CA LEU A 53 30.67 27.55 -51.77
C LEU A 53 29.36 28.32 -51.63
N GLY A 54 29.00 28.71 -50.44
CA GLY A 54 27.81 29.47 -50.08
C GLY A 54 26.50 28.68 -50.26
N HIS A 55 25.77 28.51 -49.19
CA HIS A 55 24.44 27.90 -49.17
C HIS A 55 24.32 26.59 -49.96
N ALA A 56 25.35 25.75 -49.91
CA ALA A 56 25.41 24.49 -50.65
C ALA A 56 24.29 23.53 -50.19
N ARG A 57 23.54 22.99 -51.16
CA ARG A 57 22.41 22.07 -50.89
C ARG A 57 22.52 20.83 -51.76
N PHE A 58 22.49 19.67 -51.12
CA PHE A 58 22.54 18.36 -51.79
C PHE A 58 21.35 17.54 -51.41
N GLU A 59 20.84 16.76 -52.35
CA GLU A 59 19.77 15.79 -52.13
C GLU A 59 20.27 14.35 -52.40
N HIS A 60 20.04 13.45 -51.46
CA HIS A 60 20.32 12.03 -51.62
C HIS A 60 19.27 11.21 -50.84
N ASN A 61 18.60 10.28 -51.51
CA ASN A 61 17.62 9.38 -50.87
C ASN A 61 16.60 10.11 -49.98
N SER A 62 15.98 11.18 -50.45
CA SER A 62 15.05 12.03 -49.70
C SER A 62 15.66 12.70 -48.46
N THR A 63 16.99 12.75 -48.40
CA THR A 63 17.77 13.45 -47.39
C THR A 63 18.31 14.75 -48.00
N LEU A 64 18.04 15.88 -47.36
CA LEU A 64 18.58 17.18 -47.74
C LEU A 64 19.78 17.50 -46.83
N LEU A 65 20.95 17.69 -47.45
CA LEU A 65 22.16 18.20 -46.80
C LEU A 65 22.28 19.69 -47.15
N VAL A 66 22.47 20.53 -46.14
CA VAL A 66 22.73 21.99 -46.27
C VAL A 66 24.01 22.33 -45.51
N CYS A 67 24.86 23.20 -46.08
CA CYS A 67 26.06 23.67 -45.41
C CYS A 67 26.60 24.97 -46.08
N ASP A 68 27.54 25.63 -45.42
CA ASP A 68 28.20 26.83 -46.01
C ASP A 68 29.19 26.44 -47.09
N THR A 69 29.96 25.36 -46.89
CA THR A 69 30.97 24.88 -47.85
C THR A 69 30.94 23.35 -47.88
N ALA A 70 31.08 22.80 -49.09
CA ALA A 70 31.24 21.36 -49.27
C ALA A 70 32.37 21.03 -50.25
N LEU A 71 33.18 20.06 -49.91
CA LEU A 71 34.15 19.41 -50.79
C LEU A 71 33.62 18.04 -51.21
N TRP A 72 33.20 17.88 -52.44
CA TRP A 72 32.67 16.63 -52.96
C TRP A 72 33.72 15.89 -53.78
N ASN A 73 34.23 14.81 -53.23
CA ASN A 73 35.05 13.85 -53.97
C ASN A 73 34.12 12.90 -54.74
N VAL A 74 33.97 13.15 -56.04
CA VAL A 74 33.04 12.38 -56.90
C VAL A 74 33.52 10.94 -57.11
N ASN A 75 34.84 10.70 -57.12
CA ASN A 75 35.41 9.36 -57.35
C ASN A 75 35.25 8.44 -56.15
N MET A 76 35.34 9.01 -54.94
CA MET A 76 35.18 8.26 -53.68
C MET A 76 33.78 8.32 -53.13
N ASN A 77 32.86 9.05 -53.76
CA ASN A 77 31.50 9.27 -53.29
C ASN A 77 31.43 9.81 -51.83
N VAL A 78 32.29 10.81 -51.53
CA VAL A 78 32.35 11.43 -50.18
C VAL A 78 32.12 12.93 -50.29
N ILE A 79 31.28 13.49 -49.44
CA ILE A 79 31.07 14.92 -49.27
C ILE A 79 31.57 15.32 -47.87
N ASN A 80 32.59 16.16 -47.80
CA ASN A 80 33.02 16.82 -46.58
C ASN A 80 32.36 18.20 -46.52
N ALA A 81 31.43 18.39 -45.57
CA ALA A 81 30.67 19.62 -45.40
C ALA A 81 31.12 20.38 -44.15
N PHE A 82 31.17 21.71 -44.25
CA PHE A 82 31.65 22.60 -43.21
C PHE A 82 30.76 23.84 -43.08
N GLY A 83 30.59 24.32 -41.83
CA GLY A 83 29.86 25.52 -41.50
C GLY A 83 28.33 25.31 -41.59
N ASN A 84 27.62 25.54 -40.49
CA ASN A 84 26.15 25.45 -40.39
C ASN A 84 25.58 24.17 -41.05
N VAL A 85 26.28 23.05 -40.88
CA VAL A 85 25.89 21.79 -41.53
C VAL A 85 24.60 21.29 -40.96
N GLN A 86 23.68 20.94 -41.87
CA GLN A 86 22.38 20.31 -41.47
C GLN A 86 22.04 19.15 -42.42
N ILE A 87 21.56 18.06 -41.84
CA ILE A 87 20.82 17.03 -42.56
C ILE A 87 19.34 17.09 -42.08
N ILE A 88 18.45 17.12 -43.06
CA ILE A 88 17.02 17.17 -42.87
C ILE A 88 16.40 15.92 -43.52
N GLN A 89 15.79 15.06 -42.73
CA GLN A 89 15.13 13.84 -43.20
C GLN A 89 13.93 13.48 -42.28
N ASN A 90 12.79 13.18 -42.89
CA ASN A 90 11.59 12.67 -42.13
C ASN A 90 11.21 13.52 -40.89
N ASN A 91 11.32 14.84 -40.99
CA ASN A 91 11.10 15.79 -39.87
C ASN A 91 12.14 15.69 -38.72
N THR A 92 13.25 15.03 -38.95
CA THR A 92 14.43 15.05 -38.07
C THR A 92 15.46 15.98 -38.67
N VAL A 93 16.01 16.87 -37.85
CA VAL A 93 17.08 17.78 -38.22
C VAL A 93 18.30 17.44 -37.38
N LEU A 94 19.41 17.12 -38.06
CA LEU A 94 20.72 16.97 -37.47
C LEU A 94 21.58 18.18 -37.83
N SER A 95 22.33 18.73 -36.90
CA SER A 95 23.19 19.89 -37.15
C SER A 95 24.53 19.74 -36.43
N SER A 96 25.61 20.28 -37.09
CA SER A 96 26.98 20.32 -36.56
C SER A 96 27.80 21.39 -37.24
N GLU A 97 29.07 21.52 -36.85
CA GLU A 97 30.07 22.36 -37.51
C GLU A 97 30.67 21.68 -38.75
N SER A 98 30.82 20.35 -38.71
CA SER A 98 31.37 19.54 -39.79
C SER A 98 30.69 18.20 -39.95
N LEU A 99 30.75 17.66 -41.18
CA LEU A 99 30.14 16.39 -41.55
C LEU A 99 30.97 15.71 -42.64
N ASP A 100 31.23 14.42 -42.48
CA ASP A 100 31.69 13.54 -43.54
C ASP A 100 30.54 12.65 -43.99
N TYR A 101 30.05 12.84 -45.22
CA TYR A 101 28.95 12.04 -45.77
C TYR A 101 29.49 11.01 -46.76
N LEU A 102 29.52 9.74 -46.33
CA LEU A 102 29.90 8.60 -47.15
C LEU A 102 28.66 8.10 -47.92
N ILE A 103 28.53 8.48 -49.14
CA ILE A 103 27.34 8.33 -49.97
C ILE A 103 26.99 6.85 -50.18
N ASP A 104 28.00 6.04 -50.58
CA ASP A 104 27.80 4.61 -50.83
C ASP A 104 27.38 3.82 -49.59
N GLU A 105 27.82 4.26 -48.44
CA GLU A 105 27.47 3.66 -47.15
C GLU A 105 26.14 4.21 -46.58
N ASN A 106 25.60 5.26 -47.21
CA ASN A 106 24.47 6.03 -46.65
C ASN A 106 24.74 6.55 -45.21
N LEU A 107 26.00 6.86 -44.91
CA LEU A 107 26.49 7.19 -43.58
C LEU A 107 26.96 8.63 -43.48
N ALA A 108 26.31 9.41 -42.64
CA ALA A 108 26.67 10.78 -42.31
C ALA A 108 27.32 10.81 -40.91
N ARG A 109 28.61 11.19 -40.84
CA ARG A 109 29.40 11.29 -39.60
C ARG A 109 29.50 12.74 -39.18
N PHE A 110 28.72 13.11 -38.16
CA PHE A 110 28.73 14.44 -37.55
C PHE A 110 29.81 14.54 -36.49
N ARG A 111 30.59 15.61 -36.52
CA ARG A 111 31.64 15.89 -35.54
C ARG A 111 31.67 17.39 -35.24
N GLY A 112 32.06 17.74 -34.02
CA GLY A 112 32.22 19.13 -33.62
C GLY A 112 32.04 19.32 -32.11
N ALA A 113 32.21 20.56 -31.65
CA ALA A 113 32.01 20.90 -30.25
C ALA A 113 30.56 20.65 -29.80
N LEU A 114 29.61 20.77 -30.76
CA LEU A 114 28.18 20.48 -30.50
C LEU A 114 27.57 19.86 -31.77
N VAL A 115 27.10 18.64 -31.62
CA VAL A 115 26.22 17.96 -32.58
C VAL A 115 24.83 17.85 -31.98
N GLN A 116 23.81 18.27 -32.72
CA GLN A 116 22.43 18.28 -32.26
C GLN A 116 21.53 17.52 -33.22
N LEU A 117 20.71 16.62 -32.67
CA LEU A 117 19.57 16.00 -33.34
C LEU A 117 18.30 16.54 -32.72
N ARG A 118 17.41 17.05 -33.57
CA ARG A 118 16.08 17.52 -33.14
C ARG A 118 15.00 16.82 -33.94
N ASP A 119 14.03 16.20 -33.26
CA ASP A 119 12.85 15.64 -33.90
C ASP A 119 11.73 16.70 -34.10
N LYS A 120 10.68 16.30 -34.79
CA LYS A 120 9.53 17.20 -35.09
C LYS A 120 8.76 17.61 -33.84
N ASP A 121 8.81 16.79 -32.79
CA ASP A 121 8.05 17.00 -31.57
C ASP A 121 8.80 17.92 -30.58
N GLY A 122 10.05 18.31 -30.93
CA GLY A 122 10.89 19.25 -30.19
C GLY A 122 11.88 18.58 -29.24
N ASN A 123 11.95 17.25 -29.22
CA ASN A 123 12.95 16.52 -28.45
C ASN A 123 14.32 16.76 -29.04
N THR A 124 15.31 17.04 -28.19
CA THR A 124 16.64 17.47 -28.61
C THR A 124 17.72 16.62 -27.95
N LEU A 125 18.44 15.81 -28.73
CA LEU A 125 19.67 15.11 -28.33
C LEU A 125 20.88 15.98 -28.67
N ARG A 126 21.83 16.10 -27.76
CA ARG A 126 23.13 16.79 -27.94
C ARG A 126 24.26 15.88 -27.57
N THR A 127 25.33 15.92 -28.39
CA THR A 127 26.56 15.14 -28.25
C THR A 127 27.69 15.84 -28.97
N THR A 128 28.89 15.27 -29.03
CA THR A 128 30.03 15.72 -29.85
C THR A 128 30.28 14.80 -31.03
N ASP A 129 29.76 13.58 -31.00
CA ASP A 129 30.03 12.50 -31.96
C ASP A 129 28.73 11.75 -32.28
N LEU A 130 28.29 11.84 -33.56
CA LEU A 130 27.06 11.18 -33.99
C LEU A 130 27.23 10.68 -35.44
N ASP A 131 26.94 9.39 -35.62
CA ASP A 131 26.84 8.74 -36.92
C ASP A 131 25.36 8.54 -37.29
N TYR A 132 24.96 8.98 -38.48
CA TYR A 132 23.56 8.82 -38.93
C TYR A 132 23.50 8.02 -40.24
N ASN A 133 22.81 6.88 -40.19
CA ASN A 133 22.50 6.11 -41.40
C ASN A 133 21.23 6.69 -42.05
N THR A 134 21.36 7.30 -43.20
CA THR A 134 20.27 7.97 -43.93
C THR A 134 19.28 7.00 -44.56
N LYS A 135 19.68 5.75 -44.88
CA LYS A 135 18.82 4.71 -45.45
C LYS A 135 17.91 4.12 -44.37
N ASP A 136 18.48 3.76 -43.23
CA ASP A 136 17.78 3.14 -42.14
C ASP A 136 17.10 4.17 -41.20
N SER A 137 17.52 5.42 -41.25
CA SER A 137 17.09 6.53 -40.40
C SER A 137 17.44 6.27 -38.92
N VAL A 138 18.67 5.80 -38.66
CA VAL A 138 19.22 5.48 -37.36
C VAL A 138 20.39 6.38 -37.04
N ALA A 139 20.34 7.10 -35.93
CA ALA A 139 21.47 7.83 -35.37
C ALA A 139 22.13 7.02 -34.25
N VAL A 140 23.47 7.07 -34.19
CA VAL A 140 24.28 6.43 -33.14
C VAL A 140 25.21 7.49 -32.58
N PHE A 141 25.19 7.70 -31.28
CA PHE A 141 26.15 8.56 -30.59
C PHE A 141 26.99 7.74 -29.61
N ARG A 142 28.22 8.23 -29.40
CA ARG A 142 29.22 7.65 -28.51
C ARG A 142 29.93 8.77 -27.76
N ASN A 143 30.63 8.42 -26.68
CA ASN A 143 31.38 9.36 -25.86
C ASN A 143 30.53 10.41 -25.13
N GLY A 144 29.28 10.04 -24.80
CA GLY A 144 28.37 10.86 -24.04
C GLY A 144 27.36 11.64 -24.88
N GLY A 145 26.15 11.68 -24.41
CA GLY A 145 25.07 12.46 -24.99
C GLY A 145 23.93 12.69 -23.98
N ALA A 146 23.21 13.79 -24.17
CA ALA A 146 22.06 14.12 -23.36
C ALA A 146 20.84 14.45 -24.24
N LEU A 147 19.73 13.81 -23.96
CA LEU A 147 18.41 14.12 -24.53
C LEU A 147 17.65 15.00 -23.55
N ARG A 148 17.05 16.07 -24.06
CA ARG A 148 16.01 16.82 -23.37
C ARG A 148 14.75 16.78 -24.21
N ASP A 149 13.66 16.28 -23.62
CA ASP A 149 12.37 16.27 -24.30
C ASP A 149 11.65 17.63 -24.23
N LYS A 150 10.54 17.75 -24.94
CA LYS A 150 9.70 18.97 -25.00
C LYS A 150 9.13 19.37 -23.63
N ASP A 151 8.95 18.41 -22.72
CA ASP A 151 8.31 18.60 -21.42
C ASP A 151 9.34 18.73 -20.28
N GLY A 152 10.64 18.75 -20.61
CA GLY A 152 11.72 18.96 -19.65
C GLY A 152 12.23 17.68 -18.98
N GLN A 153 11.86 16.49 -19.44
CA GLN A 153 12.54 15.26 -19.06
C GLN A 153 13.95 15.23 -19.65
N VAL A 154 14.89 14.72 -18.91
CA VAL A 154 16.28 14.59 -19.35
C VAL A 154 16.72 13.15 -19.22
N ILE A 155 17.43 12.66 -20.24
CA ILE A 155 18.09 11.34 -20.24
C ILE A 155 19.49 11.51 -20.78
N GLU A 156 20.50 10.99 -20.09
CA GLU A 156 21.89 10.97 -20.55
C GLU A 156 22.50 9.58 -20.43
N SER A 157 23.49 9.31 -21.25
CA SER A 157 24.27 8.07 -21.24
C SER A 157 25.61 8.25 -21.95
N ASP A 158 26.49 7.25 -21.84
CA ASP A 158 27.76 7.24 -22.60
C ASP A 158 27.52 6.93 -24.08
N ASP A 159 26.64 5.97 -24.39
CA ASP A 159 26.34 5.53 -25.74
C ASP A 159 24.82 5.48 -25.96
N GLY A 160 24.37 5.61 -27.21
CA GLY A 160 22.97 5.43 -27.54
C GLY A 160 22.63 5.47 -29.00
N HIS A 161 21.39 5.15 -29.29
CA HIS A 161 20.81 5.06 -30.63
C HIS A 161 19.49 5.84 -30.68
N TYR A 162 19.19 6.40 -31.83
CA TYR A 162 17.87 6.94 -32.14
C TYR A 162 17.32 6.32 -33.40
N TYR A 163 16.23 5.61 -33.30
CA TYR A 163 15.47 5.00 -34.39
C TYR A 163 14.33 5.95 -34.80
N SER A 164 14.58 6.81 -35.78
CA SER A 164 13.68 7.89 -36.17
C SER A 164 12.31 7.37 -36.62
N LYS A 165 12.24 6.25 -37.35
CA LYS A 165 11.00 5.61 -37.80
C LYS A 165 10.16 5.09 -36.67
N LEU A 166 10.79 4.63 -35.59
CA LEU A 166 10.12 4.10 -34.37
C LEU A 166 9.93 5.18 -33.30
N LYS A 167 10.53 6.36 -33.49
CA LYS A 167 10.59 7.43 -32.49
C LYS A 167 11.17 6.97 -31.13
N THR A 168 12.12 6.05 -31.15
CA THR A 168 12.68 5.43 -29.95
C THR A 168 14.15 5.81 -29.80
N PHE A 169 14.50 6.35 -28.64
CA PHE A 169 15.88 6.50 -28.17
C PHE A 169 16.23 5.30 -27.30
N SER A 170 17.40 4.70 -27.55
CA SER A 170 17.97 3.61 -26.75
C SER A 170 19.29 4.11 -26.15
N PHE A 171 19.40 4.10 -24.84
CA PHE A 171 20.55 4.58 -24.08
C PHE A 171 21.23 3.40 -23.39
N THR A 172 22.54 3.38 -23.39
CA THR A 172 23.32 2.31 -22.77
C THR A 172 24.54 2.87 -22.06
N LYS A 173 24.95 2.21 -20.98
CA LYS A 173 26.07 2.58 -20.12
C LYS A 173 25.85 3.89 -19.34
N ASN A 174 25.88 3.81 -18.05
CA ASN A 174 25.74 4.96 -17.15
C ASN A 174 24.51 5.83 -17.44
N VAL A 175 23.35 5.18 -17.67
CA VAL A 175 22.14 5.90 -18.03
C VAL A 175 21.56 6.58 -16.80
N ASN A 176 21.37 7.91 -16.87
CA ASN A 176 20.70 8.70 -15.86
C ASN A 176 19.48 9.41 -16.46
N MET A 177 18.36 9.38 -15.78
CA MET A 177 17.11 10.03 -16.20
C MET A 177 16.55 10.88 -15.08
N TYR A 178 16.10 12.08 -15.41
CA TYR A 178 15.28 12.91 -14.55
C TYR A 178 13.91 13.10 -15.18
N THR A 179 12.86 12.80 -14.44
CA THR A 179 11.47 13.01 -14.87
C THR A 179 10.58 13.25 -13.65
N ASP A 180 9.77 14.29 -13.68
CA ASP A 180 8.70 14.52 -12.72
C ASP A 180 9.13 14.40 -11.23
N SER A 181 10.28 14.97 -10.87
CA SER A 181 10.89 14.93 -9.52
C SER A 181 11.44 13.55 -9.11
N ILE A 182 11.57 12.62 -10.06
CA ILE A 182 12.17 11.31 -9.84
C ILE A 182 13.48 11.24 -10.63
N PHE A 183 14.52 10.78 -9.95
CA PHE A 183 15.84 10.50 -10.52
C PHE A 183 15.96 9.00 -10.70
N VAL A 184 16.39 8.56 -11.89
CA VAL A 184 16.60 7.13 -12.19
C VAL A 184 18.01 6.94 -12.68
N LYS A 185 18.67 5.87 -12.25
CA LYS A 185 19.94 5.36 -12.76
C LYS A 185 19.74 3.91 -13.17
N THR A 186 20.23 3.53 -14.35
CA THR A 186 20.08 2.18 -14.89
C THR A 186 21.23 1.86 -15.86
N ASP A 187 21.41 0.59 -16.22
CA ASP A 187 22.44 0.20 -17.19
C ASP A 187 21.98 0.50 -18.63
N ASP A 188 20.68 0.36 -18.89
CA ASP A 188 20.06 0.60 -20.19
C ASP A 188 18.64 1.16 -20.04
N LEU A 189 18.22 1.93 -21.06
CA LEU A 189 16.91 2.57 -21.10
C LEU A 189 16.46 2.78 -22.54
N ASP A 190 15.24 2.33 -22.86
CA ASP A 190 14.56 2.65 -24.10
C ASP A 190 13.45 3.68 -23.85
N TYR A 191 13.48 4.82 -24.54
CA TYR A 191 12.45 5.86 -24.45
C TYR A 191 11.77 6.09 -25.79
N ASN A 192 10.48 5.81 -25.86
CA ASN A 192 9.68 6.08 -27.05
C ASN A 192 8.94 7.42 -26.90
N THR A 193 9.35 8.41 -27.70
CA THR A 193 8.78 9.78 -27.67
C THR A 193 7.38 9.86 -28.25
N GLY A 194 6.93 8.86 -29.03
CA GLY A 194 5.58 8.81 -29.59
C GLY A 194 4.54 8.31 -28.58
N THR A 195 4.92 7.37 -27.71
CA THR A 195 4.07 6.80 -26.67
C THR A 195 4.31 7.39 -25.28
N ASN A 196 5.42 8.15 -25.10
CA ASN A 196 5.90 8.64 -23.80
C ASN A 196 6.17 7.52 -22.78
N ILE A 197 6.66 6.37 -23.26
CA ILE A 197 7.00 5.22 -22.41
C ILE A 197 8.51 5.08 -22.33
N ALA A 198 9.04 4.97 -21.10
CA ALA A 198 10.42 4.61 -20.82
C ALA A 198 10.46 3.19 -20.24
N ILE A 199 11.37 2.35 -20.75
CA ILE A 199 11.61 0.98 -20.29
C ILE A 199 13.01 0.94 -19.70
N PHE A 200 13.12 0.57 -18.43
CA PHE A 200 14.36 0.48 -17.67
C PHE A 200 14.87 -0.95 -17.65
N GLY A 201 16.15 -1.13 -17.83
CA GLY A 201 16.82 -2.42 -17.76
C GLY A 201 17.35 -2.80 -16.38
N THR A 202 18.41 -3.58 -16.38
CA THR A 202 19.05 -4.06 -15.15
C THR A 202 19.71 -2.93 -14.36
N GLY A 203 19.94 -3.19 -13.06
CA GLY A 203 20.61 -2.21 -12.19
C GLY A 203 19.82 -0.93 -11.94
N THR A 204 18.48 -0.98 -12.15
CA THR A 204 17.64 0.21 -11.97
C THR A 204 17.55 0.62 -10.51
N SER A 205 17.90 1.87 -10.25
CA SER A 205 17.71 2.55 -8.97
C SER A 205 16.99 3.87 -9.20
N ALA A 206 15.98 4.18 -8.39
CA ALA A 206 15.20 5.40 -8.49
C ALA A 206 15.16 6.13 -7.14
N TRP A 207 15.20 7.46 -7.17
CA TRP A 207 15.15 8.30 -5.97
C TRP A 207 14.07 9.36 -6.11
N ARG A 208 13.34 9.54 -5.02
CA ARG A 208 12.44 10.67 -4.81
C ARG A 208 12.63 11.17 -3.38
N ASP A 209 12.99 12.43 -3.22
CA ASP A 209 13.38 13.00 -1.91
C ASP A 209 14.53 12.16 -1.28
N ASN A 210 14.34 11.64 -0.06
CA ASN A 210 15.30 10.74 0.60
C ASN A 210 14.99 9.24 0.43
N ASN A 211 13.93 8.93 -0.31
CA ASN A 211 13.55 7.54 -0.54
C ASN A 211 14.24 6.98 -1.77
N MET A 212 14.64 5.73 -1.69
CA MET A 212 15.26 4.99 -2.78
C MET A 212 14.44 3.74 -3.10
N LEU A 213 14.37 3.40 -4.37
CA LEU A 213 13.85 2.13 -4.87
C LEU A 213 14.91 1.50 -5.76
N SER A 214 15.12 0.19 -5.65
CA SER A 214 15.90 -0.59 -6.61
C SER A 214 15.08 -1.75 -7.19
N SER A 215 15.39 -2.12 -8.44
CA SER A 215 14.76 -3.24 -9.15
C SER A 215 15.64 -3.73 -10.30
N GLN A 216 15.28 -4.86 -10.89
CA GLN A 216 16.00 -5.37 -12.05
C GLN A 216 15.37 -4.98 -13.40
N ALA A 217 14.15 -4.46 -13.38
CA ALA A 217 13.47 -3.95 -14.56
C ALA A 217 12.34 -3.00 -14.18
N GLY A 218 11.97 -2.10 -15.09
CA GLY A 218 10.85 -1.22 -14.86
C GLY A 218 10.33 -0.57 -16.13
N VAL A 219 9.15 0.02 -16.04
CA VAL A 219 8.50 0.78 -17.09
C VAL A 219 7.89 2.04 -16.48
N TYR A 220 8.09 3.17 -17.12
CA TYR A 220 7.37 4.41 -16.80
C TYR A 220 6.47 4.78 -17.98
N ASP A 221 5.16 4.74 -17.75
CA ASP A 221 4.16 5.33 -18.65
C ASP A 221 3.82 6.73 -18.18
N ARG A 222 4.35 7.74 -18.87
CA ARG A 222 4.18 9.14 -18.50
C ARG A 222 2.76 9.63 -18.69
N ASN A 223 2.02 9.08 -19.67
CA ASN A 223 0.63 9.48 -19.93
C ASN A 223 -0.31 9.04 -18.81
N GLN A 224 0.00 7.89 -18.19
CA GLN A 224 -0.71 7.37 -17.02
C GLN A 224 -0.10 7.82 -15.69
N GLU A 225 1.02 8.52 -15.72
CA GLU A 225 1.83 8.87 -14.55
C GLU A 225 2.17 7.65 -13.66
N LYS A 226 2.44 6.51 -14.30
CA LYS A 226 2.56 5.21 -13.65
C LYS A 226 3.94 4.60 -13.84
N PHE A 227 4.62 4.30 -12.74
CA PHE A 227 5.80 3.45 -12.73
C PHE A 227 5.41 2.01 -12.39
N THR A 228 5.99 1.07 -13.11
CA THR A 228 5.93 -0.36 -12.83
C THR A 228 7.35 -0.86 -12.66
N PHE A 229 7.71 -1.34 -11.48
CA PHE A 229 8.99 -1.96 -11.20
C PHE A 229 8.81 -3.45 -10.98
N THR A 230 9.70 -4.26 -11.52
CA THR A 230 9.59 -5.72 -11.47
C THR A 230 10.93 -6.37 -11.13
N LYS A 231 10.85 -7.57 -10.57
CA LYS A 231 11.98 -8.40 -10.17
C LYS A 231 12.82 -7.78 -9.06
N ASN A 232 12.72 -8.36 -7.86
CA ASN A 232 13.47 -7.95 -6.68
C ASN A 232 13.34 -6.46 -6.36
N VAL A 233 12.12 -5.98 -6.30
CA VAL A 233 11.85 -4.59 -5.90
C VAL A 233 12.20 -4.43 -4.42
N HIS A 234 13.03 -3.44 -4.11
CA HIS A 234 13.41 -3.04 -2.77
C HIS A 234 13.24 -1.54 -2.60
N ILE A 235 12.54 -1.13 -1.56
CA ILE A 235 12.36 0.28 -1.20
C ILE A 235 13.08 0.54 0.12
N LEU A 236 13.78 1.64 0.17
CA LEU A 236 14.46 2.15 1.35
C LEU A 236 13.98 3.56 1.65
N THR A 237 13.42 3.77 2.84
CA THR A 237 13.11 5.09 3.39
C THR A 237 13.98 5.36 4.61
N GLU A 238 13.80 6.47 5.30
CA GLU A 238 14.58 6.81 6.49
C GLU A 238 14.49 5.74 7.59
N SER A 239 13.29 5.20 7.85
CA SER A 239 13.03 4.25 8.95
C SER A 239 12.49 2.90 8.50
N GLN A 240 12.12 2.75 7.21
CA GLN A 240 11.43 1.57 6.73
C GLN A 240 12.14 0.95 5.52
N GLU A 241 11.97 -0.34 5.37
CA GLU A 241 12.32 -1.09 4.17
C GLU A 241 11.09 -1.84 3.67
N ALA A 242 11.01 -2.01 2.35
CA ALA A 242 9.95 -2.82 1.76
C ALA A 242 10.49 -3.64 0.58
N TRP A 243 9.94 -4.84 0.38
CA TRP A 243 10.28 -5.74 -0.73
C TRP A 243 9.02 -6.23 -1.41
N ALA A 244 9.12 -6.49 -2.70
CA ALA A 244 8.07 -7.13 -3.50
C ALA A 244 8.66 -7.74 -4.79
N ASP A 245 7.89 -8.59 -5.45
CA ASP A 245 8.24 -9.06 -6.80
C ASP A 245 7.91 -7.99 -7.84
N THR A 246 6.80 -7.26 -7.64
CA THR A 246 6.34 -6.18 -8.52
C THR A 246 5.76 -5.03 -7.70
N LEU A 247 6.04 -3.80 -8.13
CA LEU A 247 5.49 -2.58 -7.57
C LEU A 247 4.90 -1.70 -8.66
N LEU A 248 3.69 -1.21 -8.44
CA LEU A 248 3.05 -0.16 -9.22
C LEU A 248 3.02 1.11 -8.38
N TYR A 249 3.54 2.20 -8.92
CA TYR A 249 3.50 3.52 -8.29
C TYR A 249 2.74 4.50 -9.19
N TYR A 250 1.62 5.00 -8.69
CA TYR A 250 0.78 6.00 -9.33
C TYR A 250 1.16 7.38 -8.80
N ARG A 251 1.90 8.13 -9.58
CA ARG A 251 2.53 9.40 -9.17
C ARG A 251 1.50 10.49 -8.78
N GLY A 252 0.44 10.64 -9.59
CA GLY A 252 -0.58 11.66 -9.36
C GLY A 252 -1.22 11.56 -7.97
N PRO A 253 -1.86 10.43 -7.62
CA PRO A 253 -2.44 10.21 -6.30
C PRO A 253 -1.43 9.75 -5.24
N ASN A 254 -0.16 9.52 -5.58
CA ASN A 254 0.90 8.99 -4.73
C ASN A 254 0.58 7.61 -4.13
N ASN A 255 -0.22 6.79 -4.85
CA ASN A 255 -0.63 5.46 -4.40
C ASN A 255 0.39 4.40 -4.83
N VAL A 256 0.46 3.33 -4.04
CA VAL A 256 1.36 2.19 -4.30
C VAL A 256 0.58 0.89 -4.23
N GLU A 257 0.85 -0.01 -5.17
CA GLU A 257 0.44 -1.41 -5.09
C GLU A 257 1.67 -2.32 -5.20
N MET A 258 1.73 -3.34 -4.36
CA MET A 258 2.83 -4.31 -4.35
C MET A 258 2.28 -5.72 -4.46
N PHE A 259 2.96 -6.55 -5.24
CA PHE A 259 2.54 -7.92 -5.53
C PHE A 259 3.69 -8.89 -5.34
N GLY A 260 3.37 -10.06 -4.81
CA GLY A 260 4.27 -11.18 -4.61
C GLY A 260 5.34 -10.92 -3.54
N HIS A 261 5.45 -11.80 -2.55
CA HIS A 261 6.42 -11.73 -1.45
C HIS A 261 6.59 -10.32 -0.87
N VAL A 262 5.44 -9.64 -0.66
CA VAL A 262 5.43 -8.29 -0.08
C VAL A 262 5.89 -8.37 1.37
N GLU A 263 6.86 -7.56 1.73
CA GLU A 263 7.33 -7.41 3.09
C GLU A 263 7.59 -5.94 3.38
N LEU A 264 7.13 -5.48 4.53
CA LEU A 264 7.38 -4.16 5.10
C LEU A 264 8.10 -4.34 6.42
N LEU A 265 9.22 -3.68 6.62
CA LEU A 265 9.98 -3.70 7.86
C LEU A 265 10.13 -2.28 8.41
N ASP A 266 9.58 -2.04 9.59
CA ASP A 266 9.83 -0.82 10.37
C ASP A 266 10.89 -1.14 11.43
N THR A 267 12.11 -0.65 11.21
CA THR A 267 13.25 -0.92 12.09
C THR A 267 13.19 -0.14 13.40
N THR A 268 12.40 0.94 13.46
CA THR A 268 12.27 1.78 14.67
C THR A 268 11.29 1.18 15.66
N ARG A 269 10.26 0.47 15.15
CA ARG A 269 9.21 -0.16 15.96
C ARG A 269 9.42 -1.66 16.15
N ASN A 270 10.38 -2.28 15.50
CA ASN A 270 10.59 -3.72 15.45
C ASN A 270 9.33 -4.48 14.97
N VAL A 271 8.66 -3.96 13.95
CA VAL A 271 7.47 -4.55 13.35
C VAL A 271 7.71 -4.86 11.88
N ALA A 272 7.39 -6.07 11.47
CA ALA A 272 7.32 -6.45 10.08
C ALA A 272 5.88 -6.77 9.67
N ALA A 273 5.53 -6.52 8.41
CA ALA A 273 4.29 -7.00 7.82
C ALA A 273 4.60 -7.74 6.52
N VAL A 274 3.94 -8.88 6.32
CA VAL A 274 4.12 -9.72 5.13
C VAL A 274 2.79 -10.01 4.47
N ALA A 275 2.78 -10.16 3.14
CA ALA A 275 1.56 -10.47 2.38
C ALA A 275 1.88 -10.90 0.94
N GLY A 276 0.93 -11.50 0.24
CA GLY A 276 1.02 -11.69 -1.21
C GLY A 276 0.59 -10.46 -2.01
N TYR A 277 -0.13 -9.52 -1.39
CA TYR A 277 -0.56 -8.25 -2.00
C TYR A 277 -0.70 -7.15 -0.96
N MET A 278 -0.25 -5.94 -1.32
CA MET A 278 -0.42 -4.72 -0.55
C MET A 278 -0.94 -3.59 -1.45
N GLN A 279 -1.86 -2.80 -0.91
CA GLN A 279 -2.30 -1.53 -1.47
C GLN A 279 -2.10 -0.41 -0.45
N TYR A 280 -1.45 0.67 -0.86
CA TYR A 280 -1.32 1.91 -0.11
C TYR A 280 -2.04 3.04 -0.81
N ILE A 281 -2.93 3.73 -0.09
CA ILE A 281 -3.66 4.91 -0.57
C ILE A 281 -3.23 6.11 0.26
N ASP A 282 -2.45 7.00 -0.34
CA ASP A 282 -1.81 8.12 0.34
C ASP A 282 -2.82 9.10 0.96
N SER A 283 -3.83 9.50 0.20
CA SER A 283 -4.87 10.45 0.64
C SER A 283 -5.65 9.98 1.89
N LEU A 284 -5.69 8.68 2.13
CA LEU A 284 -6.38 8.06 3.27
C LEU A 284 -5.40 7.57 4.35
N SER A 285 -4.09 7.65 4.10
CA SER A 285 -3.03 7.00 4.91
C SER A 285 -3.39 5.55 5.26
N PHE A 286 -3.83 4.81 4.24
CA PHE A 286 -4.47 3.51 4.34
C PHE A 286 -3.61 2.44 3.68
N ILE A 287 -3.34 1.36 4.43
CA ILE A 287 -2.65 0.16 3.93
C ILE A 287 -3.61 -1.02 4.05
N LYS A 288 -3.80 -1.74 2.95
CA LYS A 288 -4.53 -3.00 2.90
C LYS A 288 -3.59 -4.12 2.49
N LEU A 289 -3.56 -5.19 3.27
CA LEU A 289 -2.77 -6.39 3.03
C LEU A 289 -3.73 -7.57 2.84
N THR A 290 -3.50 -8.38 1.81
CA THR A 290 -4.27 -9.60 1.51
C THR A 290 -3.36 -10.71 1.00
N ARG A 291 -3.89 -11.92 0.83
CA ARG A 291 -3.15 -13.13 0.42
C ARG A 291 -2.13 -13.52 1.50
N GLU A 292 -2.64 -14.18 2.52
CA GLU A 292 -1.89 -14.60 3.72
C GLU A 292 -1.17 -13.45 4.44
N PRO A 293 -1.86 -12.33 4.70
CA PRO A 293 -1.22 -11.22 5.36
C PRO A 293 -0.94 -11.55 6.82
N ALA A 294 0.23 -11.13 7.31
CA ALA A 294 0.54 -11.19 8.72
C ALA A 294 1.35 -9.97 9.17
N VAL A 295 1.11 -9.54 10.40
CA VAL A 295 1.95 -8.59 11.14
C VAL A 295 2.75 -9.36 12.18
N ILE A 296 4.04 -9.08 12.24
CA ILE A 296 5.00 -9.72 13.14
C ILE A 296 5.58 -8.62 14.01
N ALA A 297 5.24 -8.63 15.29
CA ALA A 297 5.70 -7.65 16.27
C ALA A 297 6.68 -8.31 17.24
N ILE A 298 7.87 -7.73 17.36
CA ILE A 298 8.90 -8.20 18.27
C ILE A 298 8.93 -7.28 19.47
N SER A 299 8.66 -7.83 20.65
CA SER A 299 8.78 -7.12 21.92
C SER A 299 10.02 -7.61 22.67
N GLU A 300 10.81 -6.66 23.18
CA GLU A 300 12.00 -6.94 23.98
C GLU A 300 11.73 -6.43 25.40
N GLN A 301 11.56 -7.35 26.34
CA GLN A 301 11.44 -7.04 27.77
C GLN A 301 12.66 -7.59 28.53
N GLY A 302 13.65 -6.75 28.77
CA GLY A 302 14.92 -7.15 29.38
C GLY A 302 15.66 -8.18 28.50
N GLU A 303 15.99 -9.33 29.04
CA GLU A 303 16.65 -10.42 28.30
C GLU A 303 15.68 -11.33 27.51
N LYS A 304 14.35 -11.17 27.72
CA LYS A 304 13.35 -11.98 27.02
C LYS A 304 12.90 -11.27 25.75
N ARG A 305 13.09 -11.93 24.62
CA ARG A 305 12.57 -11.55 23.32
C ARG A 305 11.35 -12.42 23.03
N ASP A 306 10.19 -11.81 22.84
CA ASP A 306 8.96 -12.47 22.46
C ASP A 306 8.43 -11.92 21.13
N THR A 307 7.84 -12.78 20.33
CA THR A 307 7.35 -12.43 19.01
C THR A 307 5.88 -12.80 18.88
N ALA A 308 5.07 -11.82 18.55
CA ALA A 308 3.65 -11.99 18.24
C ALA A 308 3.44 -11.99 16.73
N PHE A 309 2.67 -12.96 16.24
CA PHE A 309 2.25 -13.09 14.84
C PHE A 309 0.75 -12.89 14.79
N ILE A 310 0.27 -12.00 13.94
CA ILE A 310 -1.16 -11.67 13.77
C ILE A 310 -1.49 -11.83 12.28
N GLY A 311 -2.33 -12.77 11.93
CA GLY A 311 -2.78 -13.02 10.55
C GLY A 311 -4.29 -12.95 10.44
N ALA A 312 -4.78 -12.74 9.21
CA ALA A 312 -6.19 -12.69 8.84
C ALA A 312 -6.34 -12.93 7.33
N ASP A 313 -7.55 -13.00 6.79
CA ASP A 313 -7.75 -12.96 5.33
C ASP A 313 -7.41 -11.57 4.78
N THR A 314 -7.70 -10.51 5.54
CA THR A 314 -7.36 -9.13 5.23
C THR A 314 -6.89 -8.41 6.48
N LEU A 315 -5.76 -7.70 6.39
CA LEU A 315 -5.29 -6.76 7.39
C LEU A 315 -5.35 -5.34 6.85
N ILE A 316 -5.88 -4.42 7.66
CA ILE A 316 -6.00 -3.01 7.33
C ILE A 316 -5.29 -2.19 8.40
N LEU A 317 -4.42 -1.28 7.98
CA LEU A 317 -3.77 -0.29 8.83
C LEU A 317 -4.12 1.10 8.30
N ARG A 318 -4.54 1.98 9.20
CA ARG A 318 -4.84 3.38 8.90
C ARG A 318 -4.21 4.28 9.94
N THR A 319 -3.56 5.34 9.51
CA THR A 319 -2.95 6.34 10.41
C THR A 319 -3.47 7.72 10.05
N ILE A 320 -4.19 8.37 10.96
CA ILE A 320 -4.76 9.70 10.74
C ILE A 320 -4.48 10.63 11.92
N PRO A 321 -4.35 11.96 11.70
CA PRO A 321 -4.30 12.93 12.76
C PRO A 321 -5.57 12.88 13.62
N LYS A 322 -5.45 13.04 14.93
CA LYS A 322 -6.61 12.98 15.84
C LYS A 322 -7.68 14.03 15.52
N CYS A 323 -7.28 15.19 15.04
CA CYS A 323 -8.22 16.22 14.60
C CYS A 323 -9.09 15.79 13.39
N ASP A 324 -8.66 14.79 12.62
CA ASP A 324 -9.37 14.26 11.45
C ASP A 324 -10.17 12.98 11.77
N VAL A 325 -10.06 12.48 13.02
CA VAL A 325 -10.88 11.36 13.49
C VAL A 325 -12.32 11.82 13.69
N ALA A 326 -13.27 11.04 13.20
CA ALA A 326 -14.68 11.35 13.36
C ALA A 326 -15.07 11.41 14.84
N LYS A 327 -15.86 12.43 15.22
CA LYS A 327 -16.24 12.66 16.60
C LYS A 327 -16.92 11.44 17.24
N TYR A 328 -17.74 10.73 16.48
CA TYR A 328 -18.43 9.53 16.99
C TYR A 328 -17.43 8.41 17.39
N GLU A 329 -16.30 8.26 16.66
CA GLU A 329 -15.24 7.30 17.02
C GLU A 329 -14.54 7.68 18.32
N ILE A 330 -14.27 8.99 18.51
CA ILE A 330 -13.69 9.51 19.76
C ILE A 330 -14.65 9.28 20.93
N ASP A 331 -15.93 9.63 20.78
CA ASP A 331 -16.94 9.46 21.82
C ASP A 331 -17.15 7.96 22.16
N ALA A 332 -17.18 7.09 21.15
CA ALA A 332 -17.26 5.65 21.32
C ALA A 332 -16.03 5.09 22.07
N SER A 333 -14.81 5.59 21.77
CA SER A 333 -13.59 5.18 22.47
C SER A 333 -13.62 5.57 23.94
N LEU A 334 -14.06 6.78 24.24
CA LEU A 334 -14.21 7.26 25.62
C LEU A 334 -15.27 6.46 26.39
N THR A 335 -16.36 6.07 25.73
CA THR A 335 -17.41 5.23 26.33
C THR A 335 -16.87 3.83 26.67
N ARG A 336 -16.15 3.19 25.72
CA ARG A 336 -15.50 1.89 25.97
C ARG A 336 -14.50 1.94 27.11
N LEU A 337 -13.69 3.01 27.19
CA LEU A 337 -12.74 3.21 28.27
C LEU A 337 -13.45 3.37 29.64
N LYS A 338 -14.58 4.06 29.68
CA LYS A 338 -15.38 4.17 30.90
C LYS A 338 -15.94 2.81 31.31
N GLU A 339 -16.54 2.06 30.38
CA GLU A 339 -17.13 0.77 30.63
C GLU A 339 -16.15 -0.26 31.17
N ILE A 340 -14.96 -0.39 30.54
CA ILE A 340 -13.96 -1.39 30.93
C ILE A 340 -13.23 -1.00 32.23
N ASN A 341 -13.30 0.27 32.66
CA ASN A 341 -12.68 0.73 33.90
C ASN A 341 -13.62 0.65 35.11
N VAL A 342 -14.89 0.32 34.92
CA VAL A 342 -15.84 0.11 36.04
C VAL A 342 -15.49 -1.18 36.75
N ASP A 343 -15.33 -1.15 38.09
CA ASP A 343 -15.16 -2.37 38.88
C ASP A 343 -16.48 -3.13 38.97
N PRO A 344 -16.55 -4.38 38.47
CA PRO A 344 -17.79 -5.13 38.36
C PRO A 344 -18.45 -5.40 39.70
N VAL A 345 -17.67 -5.65 40.76
CA VAL A 345 -18.21 -5.91 42.12
C VAL A 345 -18.91 -4.69 42.68
N THR A 346 -18.28 -3.53 42.52
CA THR A 346 -18.85 -2.25 42.95
C THR A 346 -20.14 -1.94 42.19
N GLU A 347 -20.13 -2.12 40.88
CA GLU A 347 -21.31 -1.90 40.04
C GLU A 347 -22.45 -2.88 40.33
N TYR A 348 -22.13 -4.16 40.55
CA TYR A 348 -23.10 -5.15 40.97
C TYR A 348 -23.77 -4.77 42.26
N ARG A 349 -22.99 -4.39 43.29
CA ARG A 349 -23.53 -3.93 44.59
C ARG A 349 -24.39 -2.69 44.45
N ARG A 350 -23.99 -1.73 43.61
CA ARG A 350 -24.81 -0.54 43.35
C ARG A 350 -26.12 -0.88 42.69
N LYS A 351 -26.13 -1.72 41.65
CA LYS A 351 -27.35 -2.18 40.96
C LYS A 351 -28.25 -2.99 41.88
N ALA A 352 -27.70 -3.87 42.71
CA ALA A 352 -28.45 -4.63 43.66
C ALA A 352 -29.12 -3.73 44.71
N ALA A 353 -28.43 -2.71 45.23
CA ALA A 353 -29.00 -1.73 46.17
C ALA A 353 -30.09 -0.86 45.52
N GLU A 354 -29.90 -0.45 44.26
CA GLU A 354 -30.92 0.30 43.49
C GLU A 354 -32.18 -0.56 43.23
N ALA A 355 -32.00 -1.84 42.85
CA ALA A 355 -33.09 -2.77 42.64
C ALA A 355 -33.84 -3.06 43.94
N ALA A 356 -33.13 -3.18 45.07
CA ALA A 356 -33.77 -3.35 46.39
C ALA A 356 -34.60 -2.12 46.77
N LYS A 357 -34.08 -0.90 46.57
CA LYS A 357 -34.82 0.35 46.81
C LYS A 357 -36.06 0.46 45.92
N ALA A 358 -35.92 0.13 44.62
CA ALA A 358 -37.04 0.16 43.68
C ALA A 358 -38.15 -0.87 44.08
N ALA A 359 -37.75 -2.09 44.51
CA ALA A 359 -38.67 -3.10 45.01
C ALA A 359 -39.39 -2.67 46.31
N GLU A 360 -38.66 -2.01 47.24
CA GLU A 360 -39.20 -1.47 48.44
C GLU A 360 -40.22 -0.33 48.18
N GLU A 361 -39.91 0.56 47.24
CA GLU A 361 -40.78 1.63 46.77
C GLU A 361 -42.03 1.08 46.06
N GLU A 362 -41.89 0.04 45.25
CA GLU A 362 -43.03 -0.64 44.61
C GLU A 362 -43.90 -1.36 45.64
N ALA A 363 -43.29 -2.04 46.61
CA ALA A 363 -43.97 -2.66 47.68
C ALA A 363 -44.78 -1.64 48.58
N ARG A 364 -44.13 -0.47 48.82
CA ARG A 364 -44.78 0.63 49.55
C ARG A 364 -45.97 1.19 48.76
N LYS A 365 -45.85 1.39 47.46
CA LYS A 365 -46.93 1.85 46.58
C LYS A 365 -48.12 0.85 46.58
N LYS A 366 -47.83 -0.44 46.53
CA LYS A 366 -48.86 -1.49 46.59
C LYS A 366 -49.59 -1.51 47.96
N LEU A 367 -48.86 -1.29 49.08
CA LEU A 367 -49.48 -1.16 50.43
C LEU A 367 -50.31 0.11 50.54
N GLU A 368 -49.87 1.23 49.89
CA GLU A 368 -50.65 2.49 49.87
C GLU A 368 -51.91 2.39 48.98
N GLU A 369 -51.90 1.51 47.94
CA GLU A 369 -53.07 1.22 47.10
C GLU A 369 -54.08 0.29 47.76
N GLU A 370 -53.60 -0.68 48.59
CA GLU A 370 -54.47 -1.66 49.29
C GLU A 370 -55.11 -1.09 50.58
N ASP A 371 -54.49 -0.12 51.28
CA ASP A 371 -55.03 0.55 52.43
C ASP A 371 -54.56 2.02 52.59
N PRO A 372 -55.34 3.01 52.11
CA PRO A 372 -54.98 4.42 52.22
C PRO A 372 -54.72 5.00 53.61
N ASN A 373 -55.10 4.28 54.65
CA ASN A 373 -54.97 4.72 56.05
C ASN A 373 -53.69 4.17 56.75
N ALA A 374 -52.97 3.22 56.15
CA ALA A 374 -51.77 2.64 56.75
C ALA A 374 -50.54 3.56 56.67
N ALA A 375 -50.56 4.56 55.79
CA ALA A 375 -49.45 5.48 55.58
C ALA A 375 -49.18 6.45 56.76
N MET A 376 -50.08 6.67 57.66
CA MET A 376 -49.90 7.57 58.80
C MET A 376 -49.29 6.92 60.07
N ALA A 377 -49.06 5.60 60.04
CA ALA A 377 -48.62 4.86 61.27
C ALA A 377 -47.10 4.56 61.28
N SER A 378 -46.35 4.80 60.20
CA SER A 378 -44.97 4.34 60.09
C SER A 378 -43.88 5.35 60.46
N ASP A 379 -44.20 6.58 60.91
CA ASP A 379 -43.22 7.62 61.26
C ASP A 379 -42.77 7.71 62.70
N LYS A 380 -43.07 6.67 63.52
CA LYS A 380 -42.54 6.59 64.89
C LYS A 380 -42.11 5.16 65.23
N GLY A 381 -40.83 4.89 65.07
CA GLY A 381 -40.23 3.71 65.67
C GLY A 381 -39.16 2.98 64.89
N ALA A 382 -38.05 3.64 64.68
CA ALA A 382 -36.84 2.95 64.23
C ALA A 382 -35.87 2.78 65.38
N SER A 383 -35.87 1.60 66.01
CA SER A 383 -34.61 1.04 66.57
C SER A 383 -34.93 -0.38 67.06
N SER A 384 -34.11 -1.23 66.60
CA SER A 384 -33.56 -2.48 67.14
C SER A 384 -33.92 -3.79 66.48
N ALA A 385 -32.83 -4.42 66.04
CA ALA A 385 -32.49 -5.83 66.09
C ALA A 385 -33.12 -6.81 65.10
N ALA A 386 -32.29 -7.21 64.26
CA ALA A 386 -32.36 -8.40 63.40
C ALA A 386 -32.45 -9.70 64.18
N LYS A 387 -33.30 -10.66 63.70
CA LYS A 387 -32.95 -12.09 63.67
C LYS A 387 -33.68 -12.77 62.49
N PRO A 388 -33.06 -13.79 61.87
CA PRO A 388 -33.53 -14.36 60.61
C PRO A 388 -34.58 -15.47 60.91
N VAL A 389 -35.63 -15.49 60.09
CA VAL A 389 -36.53 -16.69 60.03
C VAL A 389 -36.61 -17.06 58.53
N GLY A 390 -36.31 -18.32 58.31
CA GLY A 390 -36.28 -18.94 57.03
C GLY A 390 -37.61 -19.31 56.43
N ASN A 391 -37.56 -19.63 55.17
CA ASN A 391 -38.37 -20.55 54.38
C ASN A 391 -39.87 -20.25 54.20
N GLN A 392 -40.27 -19.93 52.97
CA GLN A 392 -41.13 -20.80 52.14
C GLN A 392 -41.46 -20.24 50.77
N THR A 393 -41.14 -21.08 49.81
CA THR A 393 -41.88 -21.49 48.61
C THR A 393 -42.51 -20.47 47.63
N GLY A 394 -42.05 -20.49 46.44
CA GLY A 394 -42.86 -20.71 45.24
C GLY A 394 -43.51 -19.50 44.59
N GLY A 395 -43.11 -19.13 43.46
CA GLY A 395 -43.96 -18.37 42.56
C GLY A 395 -43.23 -17.66 41.42
N ALA A 396 -43.44 -18.19 40.24
CA ALA A 396 -43.38 -17.53 38.95
C ALA A 396 -42.03 -16.91 38.47
N ILE A 397 -41.42 -17.65 37.60
CA ILE A 397 -40.33 -17.25 36.70
C ILE A 397 -40.77 -16.05 35.85
N GLY A 398 -40.41 -14.86 36.27
CA GLY A 398 -40.35 -13.69 35.37
C GLY A 398 -39.17 -13.83 34.41
N LYS A 399 -39.45 -13.84 33.11
CA LYS A 399 -38.41 -13.80 32.07
C LYS A 399 -37.43 -12.66 32.37
N PRO A 400 -36.11 -12.88 32.28
CA PRO A 400 -35.17 -11.79 32.39
C PRO A 400 -35.37 -10.87 31.18
N MET A 401 -35.65 -9.61 31.44
CA MET A 401 -35.66 -8.54 30.46
C MET A 401 -34.21 -8.33 30.10
N GLY A 402 -33.78 -8.95 28.99
CA GLY A 402 -32.47 -8.71 28.39
C GLY A 402 -32.38 -7.24 28.06
N SER A 403 -31.45 -6.54 28.70
CA SER A 403 -31.03 -5.25 28.24
C SER A 403 -30.42 -5.48 26.86
N ARG A 404 -31.17 -5.17 25.80
CA ARG A 404 -30.68 -5.02 24.47
C ARG A 404 -29.72 -3.81 24.48
N ARG A 405 -28.47 -4.02 24.89
CA ARG A 405 -27.40 -3.13 24.43
C ARG A 405 -27.36 -3.32 22.93
N GLN A 406 -27.70 -2.28 22.17
CA GLN A 406 -27.45 -2.21 20.75
C GLN A 406 -25.97 -2.44 20.61
N SER A 407 -25.58 -3.56 19.98
CA SER A 407 -24.23 -3.75 19.48
C SER A 407 -23.97 -2.58 18.53
N LEU A 408 -23.01 -1.74 18.87
CA LEU A 408 -22.50 -0.75 17.93
C LEU A 408 -22.08 -1.52 16.67
N PRO A 409 -22.39 -1.02 15.46
CA PRO A 409 -21.99 -1.66 14.22
C PRO A 409 -20.48 -1.87 14.25
N ALA A 410 -20.03 -2.99 13.71
CA ALA A 410 -18.63 -3.28 13.60
C ALA A 410 -17.98 -2.17 12.75
N PRO A 411 -16.81 -1.64 13.15
CA PRO A 411 -16.20 -0.46 12.52
C PRO A 411 -15.87 -0.61 11.03
N TRP A 412 -16.04 -1.78 10.42
CA TRP A 412 -15.83 -2.05 8.99
C TRP A 412 -17.09 -1.97 8.14
N ASP A 413 -18.29 -1.85 8.69
CA ASP A 413 -19.50 -1.70 7.90
C ASP A 413 -19.48 -0.39 7.10
N ASP A 414 -18.81 0.66 7.63
CA ASP A 414 -18.62 1.94 6.94
C ASP A 414 -17.49 1.92 5.89
N PHE A 415 -16.57 0.94 5.90
CA PHE A 415 -15.44 0.88 4.98
C PHE A 415 -15.79 0.37 3.57
N TYR A 416 -16.86 -0.40 3.43
CA TYR A 416 -17.32 -0.89 2.14
C TYR A 416 -18.01 0.20 1.31
N GLU A 417 -18.51 1.25 1.94
CA GLU A 417 -19.23 2.35 1.27
C GLU A 417 -18.29 3.40 0.65
N TYR A 418 -17.03 3.47 1.11
CA TYR A 418 -16.02 4.40 0.62
C TYR A 418 -14.86 3.76 -0.16
N ALA A 419 -14.87 2.46 -0.39
CA ALA A 419 -13.92 1.84 -1.29
C ALA A 419 -14.28 2.23 -2.72
N PRO A 420 -13.37 2.84 -3.51
CA PRO A 420 -13.62 3.04 -4.92
C PRO A 420 -13.91 1.67 -5.55
N PRO A 421 -14.81 1.61 -6.57
CA PRO A 421 -15.18 0.35 -7.19
C PRO A 421 -13.92 -0.41 -7.61
N LEU A 422 -13.74 -1.59 -7.06
CA LEU A 422 -12.68 -2.51 -7.43
C LEU A 422 -12.79 -2.74 -8.94
N PHE A 423 -11.81 -2.29 -9.70
CA PHE A 423 -11.64 -2.73 -11.06
C PHE A 423 -11.61 -4.24 -11.05
N GLN A 424 -12.65 -4.87 -11.59
CA GLN A 424 -12.69 -6.30 -11.83
C GLN A 424 -11.65 -6.60 -12.91
N TYR A 425 -10.47 -7.07 -12.49
CA TYR A 425 -9.56 -7.74 -13.41
C TYR A 425 -10.11 -9.13 -13.70
N PRO A 426 -10.16 -9.56 -14.95
CA PRO A 426 -10.56 -10.93 -15.27
C PRO A 426 -9.55 -11.92 -14.67
N ASP A 427 -10.07 -12.93 -13.98
CA ASP A 427 -9.36 -14.07 -13.41
C ASP A 427 -8.77 -14.96 -14.51
N THR A 428 -7.75 -14.50 -15.25
CA THR A 428 -6.99 -15.37 -16.16
C THR A 428 -5.53 -14.91 -16.22
N LEU A 429 -4.78 -15.21 -15.18
CA LEU A 429 -3.34 -15.37 -15.26
C LEU A 429 -3.00 -16.78 -14.77
N LYS A 430 -3.23 -17.78 -15.66
CA LYS A 430 -2.55 -19.07 -15.55
C LYS A 430 -1.07 -18.83 -15.78
N THR A 431 -0.29 -19.17 -14.79
CA THR A 431 1.17 -19.27 -14.84
C THR A 431 1.58 -20.20 -15.97
N THR A 432 2.12 -19.66 -17.05
CA THR A 432 3.03 -20.36 -17.94
C THR A 432 4.34 -19.60 -17.92
N SER A 433 5.29 -20.15 -17.19
CA SER A 433 6.70 -19.86 -17.34
C SER A 433 7.10 -20.40 -18.71
N ASP A 434 7.26 -19.51 -19.70
CA ASP A 434 8.26 -19.57 -20.75
C ASP A 434 7.98 -18.49 -21.79
N SER A 435 9.07 -17.82 -22.19
CA SER A 435 9.18 -16.85 -23.28
C SER A 435 8.75 -15.40 -22.99
N LEU A 436 9.61 -14.68 -22.28
CA LEU A 436 9.78 -13.25 -22.50
C LEU A 436 10.84 -13.07 -23.61
N ARG A 437 10.43 -13.27 -24.85
CA ARG A 437 11.08 -12.64 -26.02
C ARG A 437 10.49 -11.25 -26.17
N SER A 438 11.36 -10.30 -26.50
CA SER A 438 11.14 -8.86 -26.49
C SER A 438 9.80 -8.42 -27.11
N PRO A 439 9.12 -7.40 -26.53
CA PRO A 439 7.87 -6.84 -27.04
C PRO A 439 7.94 -6.21 -28.44
N ILE A 440 9.13 -6.07 -29.01
CA ILE A 440 9.37 -5.40 -30.29
C ILE A 440 8.90 -6.23 -31.49
N ASP A 441 8.93 -7.55 -31.37
CA ASP A 441 8.56 -8.43 -32.50
C ASP A 441 7.05 -8.70 -32.66
N SER A 442 6.21 -8.34 -31.68
CA SER A 442 4.77 -8.61 -31.72
C SER A 442 3.90 -7.45 -32.22
N LEU A 443 4.47 -6.22 -32.37
CA LEU A 443 3.72 -5.05 -32.84
C LEU A 443 3.79 -4.85 -34.37
N ALA A 444 4.63 -5.59 -35.08
CA ALA A 444 4.77 -5.48 -36.53
C ALA A 444 3.76 -6.31 -37.34
N ALA A 445 2.95 -7.15 -36.72
CA ALA A 445 2.10 -8.13 -37.41
C ALA A 445 0.59 -7.89 -37.39
N LYS A 446 0.08 -6.80 -36.81
CA LYS A 446 -1.39 -6.52 -36.81
C LYS A 446 -1.71 -5.04 -37.02
N SER A 447 -1.48 -4.55 -38.25
CA SER A 447 -2.16 -3.35 -38.73
C SER A 447 -2.68 -3.57 -40.14
N THR A 448 -3.77 -4.26 -40.27
CA THR A 448 -4.69 -4.12 -41.42
C THR A 448 -6.11 -4.30 -40.92
N HIS A 449 -6.92 -3.24 -41.25
CA HIS A 449 -8.38 -3.16 -41.21
C HIS A 449 -9.10 -3.00 -39.88
N ALA A 450 -9.53 -1.76 -39.55
CA ALA A 450 -10.90 -1.31 -39.80
C ALA A 450 -11.04 0.15 -39.30
N ALA A 451 -11.39 1.03 -40.22
CA ALA A 451 -11.87 2.36 -39.94
C ALA A 451 -13.28 2.27 -39.34
N GLY A 452 -13.48 2.87 -38.19
CA GLY A 452 -14.76 3.03 -37.53
C GLY A 452 -14.66 4.19 -36.52
N THR A 453 -14.92 5.40 -36.99
CA THR A 453 -15.09 6.61 -36.20
C THR A 453 -16.25 6.43 -35.23
N VAL A 454 -15.97 6.53 -33.92
CA VAL A 454 -16.96 6.87 -32.92
C VAL A 454 -16.44 8.07 -32.15
N GLU A 455 -16.99 9.22 -32.48
CA GLU A 455 -16.92 10.42 -31.65
C GLU A 455 -17.64 10.14 -30.33
N VAL A 456 -16.91 10.10 -29.23
CA VAL A 456 -17.48 10.16 -27.89
C VAL A 456 -17.31 11.61 -27.41
N THR A 457 -18.43 12.33 -27.46
CA THR A 457 -18.57 13.70 -26.97
C THR A 457 -18.26 13.78 -25.47
N ARG A 458 -17.48 14.79 -25.13
CA ARG A 458 -16.88 15.11 -23.83
C ARG A 458 -17.88 15.60 -22.75
N ASP A 459 -19.19 15.53 -23.00
CA ASP A 459 -20.20 16.26 -22.21
C ASP A 459 -21.02 15.41 -21.23
N TYR A 460 -20.67 14.14 -20.99
CA TYR A 460 -21.51 13.27 -20.13
C TYR A 460 -21.01 13.03 -18.70
N LEU A 461 -19.89 13.64 -18.28
CA LEU A 461 -19.29 13.39 -16.95
C LEU A 461 -19.27 14.59 -15.99
N LEU A 462 -19.94 15.71 -16.32
CA LEU A 462 -19.89 16.91 -15.48
C LEU A 462 -21.23 17.34 -14.85
N THR A 463 -22.31 16.59 -14.95
CA THR A 463 -23.64 17.07 -14.51
C THR A 463 -24.28 16.39 -13.30
N ASN A 464 -23.64 15.42 -12.62
CA ASN A 464 -24.24 14.81 -11.43
C ASN A 464 -23.26 14.59 -10.28
N ASN A 465 -22.62 15.66 -9.78
CA ASN A 465 -21.95 15.58 -8.49
C ASN A 465 -22.10 16.90 -7.72
N PRO A 466 -22.88 16.96 -6.61
CA PRO A 466 -23.25 18.23 -5.94
C PRO A 466 -22.18 18.79 -4.99
N ILE A 467 -20.90 18.39 -5.07
CA ILE A 467 -19.86 18.79 -4.09
C ILE A 467 -18.89 19.84 -4.63
N PHE A 468 -18.95 20.24 -5.89
CA PHE A 468 -18.09 21.30 -6.44
C PHE A 468 -18.90 22.47 -7.00
N GLN A 469 -19.51 23.25 -6.11
CA GLN A 469 -19.82 24.67 -6.40
C GLN A 469 -18.92 25.51 -5.49
N ARG A 470 -17.86 26.04 -6.08
CA ARG A 470 -17.14 27.18 -5.56
C ARG A 470 -17.17 28.30 -6.62
N ASP A 471 -17.92 29.30 -6.31
CA ASP A 471 -18.11 30.52 -7.12
C ASP A 471 -16.76 31.20 -7.41
N SER A 472 -16.51 31.39 -8.70
CA SER A 472 -15.55 32.36 -9.20
C SER A 472 -16.29 33.60 -9.65
N LEU A 473 -16.29 34.65 -8.83
CA LEU A 473 -16.63 36.00 -9.25
C LEU A 473 -15.35 36.83 -9.26
N ALA A 474 -14.83 37.02 -10.48
CA ALA A 474 -13.93 38.12 -10.77
C ALA A 474 -14.78 39.32 -11.18
N ALA A 475 -14.63 40.44 -10.50
CA ALA A 475 -15.11 41.73 -10.93
C ALA A 475 -13.99 42.79 -10.86
N PRO A 476 -14.02 43.81 -11.74
CA PRO A 476 -12.86 44.63 -12.03
C PRO A 476 -12.68 45.79 -11.03
N MET A 477 -11.41 46.23 -10.92
CA MET A 477 -11.03 47.46 -10.23
C MET A 477 -11.70 48.69 -10.86
N ASP A 478 -12.27 49.52 -10.02
CA ASP A 478 -12.26 50.96 -10.22
C ASP A 478 -12.15 51.73 -8.89
N SER A 479 -11.35 52.75 -8.94
CA SER A 479 -10.94 53.67 -7.91
C SER A 479 -12.07 54.55 -7.37
N MET A 480 -12.12 54.81 -6.05
CA MET A 480 -12.18 56.17 -5.48
C MET A 480 -12.31 56.20 -3.95
N SER A 481 -11.36 56.95 -3.38
CA SER A 481 -11.45 57.88 -2.21
C SER A 481 -12.15 57.47 -0.92
N THR A 482 -11.38 57.59 0.16
CA THR A 482 -11.69 57.65 1.62
C THR A 482 -12.72 58.67 2.01
N PRO A 483 -13.43 58.51 3.17
CA PRO A 483 -12.97 59.21 4.39
C PRO A 483 -12.93 58.31 5.65
N LYS A 484 -12.08 58.76 6.56
CA LYS A 484 -11.93 58.32 7.96
C LYS A 484 -13.23 58.53 8.72
N ASP A 485 -13.65 57.51 9.49
CA ASP A 485 -14.18 57.71 10.83
C ASP A 485 -13.96 56.49 11.70
N SER A 486 -13.48 56.77 12.87
CA SER A 486 -13.14 55.89 13.94
C SER A 486 -14.37 55.25 14.58
N LEU A 487 -14.41 53.92 14.65
CA LEU A 487 -15.10 53.20 15.72
C LEU A 487 -14.29 51.93 16.09
N ASN A 488 -13.81 51.93 17.34
CA ASN A 488 -13.29 50.77 18.01
C ASN A 488 -14.27 49.60 17.94
N ALA A 489 -13.95 48.55 17.18
CA ALA A 489 -14.48 47.24 17.37
C ALA A 489 -13.31 46.33 17.77
N GLN A 490 -13.28 45.95 19.06
CA GLN A 490 -12.50 44.80 19.52
C GLN A 490 -12.80 43.62 18.65
N ALA A 491 -11.91 43.34 17.71
CA ALA A 491 -11.89 42.02 17.05
C ALA A 491 -11.35 41.05 18.11
N ASP A 492 -12.27 40.31 18.73
CA ASP A 492 -11.93 39.09 19.42
C ASP A 492 -11.22 38.17 18.39
N SER A 493 -9.91 38.18 18.43
CA SER A 493 -9.09 37.13 17.82
C SER A 493 -9.36 35.86 18.61
N LEU A 494 -10.39 35.12 18.21
CA LEU A 494 -10.50 33.69 18.52
C LEU A 494 -9.26 33.03 17.90
N ALA A 495 -8.18 33.00 18.66
CA ALA A 495 -7.06 32.11 18.38
C ALA A 495 -7.65 30.70 18.32
N LEU A 496 -7.78 30.14 17.10
CA LEU A 496 -8.10 28.73 16.93
C LEU A 496 -7.06 27.96 17.74
N ALA A 497 -7.54 27.23 18.76
CA ALA A 497 -6.69 26.32 19.52
C ALA A 497 -5.93 25.43 18.53
N PRO A 498 -4.63 25.17 18.75
CA PRO A 498 -3.86 24.34 17.84
C PRO A 498 -4.56 23.00 17.67
N LYS A 499 -4.84 22.62 16.42
CA LYS A 499 -5.46 21.34 16.11
C LYS A 499 -4.56 20.21 16.62
N ASP A 500 -5.13 19.27 17.37
CA ASP A 500 -4.41 18.09 17.86
C ASP A 500 -4.00 17.20 16.66
N SER A 501 -2.75 17.32 16.24
CA SER A 501 -2.16 16.60 15.11
C SER A 501 -1.53 15.25 15.52
N THR A 502 -1.76 14.77 16.74
CA THR A 502 -1.30 13.45 17.21
C THR A 502 -1.80 12.38 16.26
N LYS A 503 -0.89 11.56 15.74
CA LYS A 503 -1.24 10.47 14.81
C LYS A 503 -1.88 9.32 15.59
N ILE A 504 -3.05 8.89 15.15
CA ILE A 504 -3.82 7.77 15.69
C ILE A 504 -3.76 6.61 14.69
N ASN A 505 -3.34 5.45 15.16
CA ASN A 505 -3.32 4.23 14.38
C ASN A 505 -4.59 3.41 14.65
N PHE A 506 -5.13 2.84 13.57
CA PHE A 506 -6.21 1.87 13.58
C PHE A 506 -5.71 0.60 12.88
N ILE A 507 -5.94 -0.55 13.48
CA ILE A 507 -5.59 -1.85 12.93
C ILE A 507 -6.84 -2.73 12.93
N TYR A 508 -7.16 -3.33 11.78
CA TYR A 508 -8.28 -4.24 11.62
C TYR A 508 -7.79 -5.55 11.00
N GLY A 509 -8.18 -6.66 11.60
CA GLY A 509 -8.11 -7.99 11.02
C GLY A 509 -9.52 -8.45 10.65
N ILE A 510 -9.72 -8.88 9.42
CA ILE A 510 -11.03 -9.24 8.87
C ILE A 510 -10.98 -10.67 8.38
N ASN A 511 -11.88 -11.48 8.89
CA ASN A 511 -12.06 -12.90 8.68
C ASN A 511 -10.82 -13.76 9.04
N ASN A 512 -11.07 -14.91 9.64
CA ASN A 512 -10.06 -15.90 10.01
C ASN A 512 -8.87 -15.33 10.77
N VAL A 513 -9.13 -14.40 11.69
CA VAL A 513 -8.06 -13.81 12.50
C VAL A 513 -7.44 -14.86 13.39
N LYS A 514 -6.14 -15.00 13.32
CA LYS A 514 -5.32 -15.85 14.17
C LYS A 514 -4.18 -15.05 14.77
N VAL A 515 -3.91 -15.26 16.05
CA VAL A 515 -2.76 -14.68 16.74
C VAL A 515 -1.97 -15.81 17.36
N PHE A 516 -0.67 -15.78 17.19
CA PHE A 516 0.27 -16.68 17.84
C PHE A 516 1.33 -15.90 18.60
N ARG A 517 1.45 -16.20 19.87
CA ARG A 517 2.52 -15.82 20.78
C ARG A 517 2.85 -17.03 21.63
N SER A 518 4.06 -17.15 22.16
CA SER A 518 4.50 -18.35 22.87
C SER A 518 3.62 -18.76 24.04
N ASP A 519 3.06 -17.80 24.77
CA ASP A 519 2.21 -17.97 25.95
C ASP A 519 0.73 -17.79 25.68
N MET A 520 0.33 -17.24 24.53
CA MET A 520 -1.05 -16.91 24.19
C MET A 520 -1.36 -17.10 22.72
N GLN A 521 -2.47 -17.73 22.41
CA GLN A 521 -2.98 -17.87 21.05
C GLN A 521 -4.41 -17.39 20.97
N VAL A 522 -4.83 -16.92 19.80
CA VAL A 522 -6.19 -16.42 19.55
C VAL A 522 -6.69 -16.93 18.20
N ALA A 523 -7.98 -17.28 18.16
CA ALA A 523 -8.71 -17.46 16.92
C ALA A 523 -10.04 -16.70 17.03
N CYS A 524 -10.37 -15.87 16.05
CA CYS A 524 -11.65 -15.16 15.97
C CYS A 524 -12.00 -14.79 14.53
N ASP A 525 -13.21 -14.31 14.30
CA ASP A 525 -13.57 -13.81 12.97
C ASP A 525 -12.88 -12.47 12.68
N SER A 526 -12.94 -11.54 13.63
CA SER A 526 -12.46 -10.18 13.39
C SER A 526 -11.78 -9.57 14.61
N LEU A 527 -10.79 -8.72 14.36
CA LEU A 527 -10.02 -7.99 15.36
C LEU A 527 -10.01 -6.50 15.03
N ALA A 528 -10.16 -5.65 16.02
CA ALA A 528 -9.95 -4.21 15.89
C ALA A 528 -9.09 -3.66 17.03
N TYR A 529 -8.17 -2.76 16.69
CA TYR A 529 -7.34 -2.00 17.63
C TYR A 529 -7.32 -0.53 17.25
N SER A 530 -7.26 0.35 18.25
CA SER A 530 -7.08 1.78 18.03
C SER A 530 -6.24 2.40 19.17
N ASP A 531 -5.34 3.33 18.79
CA ASP A 531 -4.60 4.14 19.78
C ASP A 531 -5.50 5.09 20.60
N LEU A 532 -6.76 5.34 20.16
CA LEU A 532 -7.69 6.18 20.90
C LEU A 532 -8.03 5.63 22.28
N ASP A 533 -8.16 4.33 22.38
CA ASP A 533 -8.52 3.63 23.62
C ASP A 533 -7.51 2.55 24.02
N SER A 534 -6.56 2.24 23.17
CA SER A 534 -5.58 1.17 23.35
C SER A 534 -6.23 -0.20 23.65
N LEU A 535 -7.43 -0.43 23.09
CA LEU A 535 -8.19 -1.66 23.28
C LEU A 535 -8.05 -2.58 22.07
N ILE A 536 -7.67 -3.82 22.31
CA ILE A 536 -7.81 -4.91 21.34
C ILE A 536 -9.22 -5.51 21.52
N ARG A 537 -9.99 -5.55 20.46
CA ARG A 537 -11.35 -6.08 20.46
C ARG A 537 -11.47 -7.25 19.51
N LEU A 538 -11.89 -8.39 20.01
CA LEU A 538 -12.09 -9.63 19.29
C LEU A 538 -13.59 -9.90 19.17
N TYR A 539 -14.06 -10.26 18.00
CA TYR A 539 -15.48 -10.37 17.69
C TYR A 539 -15.84 -11.71 17.07
N LYS A 540 -17.11 -12.09 17.21
CA LYS A 540 -17.76 -13.28 16.67
C LYS A 540 -17.10 -14.56 17.18
N SER A 541 -17.45 -14.89 18.42
CA SER A 541 -17.01 -16.12 19.12
C SER A 541 -15.50 -16.29 19.18
N PRO A 542 -14.76 -15.29 19.71
CA PRO A 542 -13.32 -15.41 19.89
C PRO A 542 -12.97 -16.53 20.89
N ILE A 543 -11.88 -17.23 20.58
CA ILE A 543 -11.26 -18.20 21.47
C ILE A 543 -9.86 -17.72 21.78
N VAL A 544 -9.54 -17.62 23.05
CA VAL A 544 -8.20 -17.27 23.52
C VAL A 544 -7.65 -18.45 24.33
N TRP A 545 -6.47 -18.92 24.02
CA TRP A 545 -5.76 -19.93 24.79
C TRP A 545 -4.55 -19.28 25.49
N ASN A 546 -4.35 -19.65 26.75
CA ASN A 546 -3.21 -19.23 27.54
C ASN A 546 -2.55 -20.46 28.14
N GLU A 547 -1.22 -20.53 28.07
CA GLU A 547 -0.41 -21.66 28.58
C GLU A 547 -0.92 -23.04 28.11
N ILE A 548 -1.53 -23.11 26.91
CA ILE A 548 -2.06 -24.33 26.28
C ILE A 548 -3.27 -24.95 27.02
N LYS A 549 -3.29 -24.90 28.34
CA LYS A 549 -4.28 -25.55 29.20
C LYS A 549 -5.52 -24.72 29.51
N ARG A 550 -5.49 -23.42 29.26
CA ARG A 550 -6.61 -22.49 29.57
C ARG A 550 -7.24 -21.98 28.29
N GLN A 551 -8.55 -22.09 28.20
CA GLN A 551 -9.34 -21.58 27.09
C GLN A 551 -10.40 -20.59 27.60
N TYR A 552 -10.48 -19.45 26.95
CA TYR A 552 -11.45 -18.37 27.23
C TYR A 552 -12.30 -18.15 25.99
N THR A 553 -13.62 -18.16 26.12
CA THR A 553 -14.57 -17.91 25.04
C THR A 553 -15.66 -16.94 25.47
N ALA A 554 -16.19 -16.17 24.52
CA ALA A 554 -17.34 -15.27 24.69
C ALA A 554 -17.89 -14.88 23.31
N ASP A 555 -18.97 -14.11 23.24
CA ASP A 555 -19.43 -13.53 21.97
C ASP A 555 -18.47 -12.44 21.49
N SER A 556 -17.85 -11.70 22.43
CA SER A 556 -16.75 -10.76 22.16
C SER A 556 -15.80 -10.67 23.36
N ILE A 557 -14.52 -10.40 23.07
CA ILE A 557 -13.49 -10.20 24.09
C ILE A 557 -12.79 -8.86 23.83
N THR A 558 -12.66 -8.03 24.87
CA THR A 558 -11.93 -6.77 24.81
C THR A 558 -10.76 -6.83 25.78
N VAL A 559 -9.55 -6.51 25.30
CA VAL A 559 -8.30 -6.58 26.08
C VAL A 559 -7.69 -5.18 26.16
N ILE A 560 -7.32 -4.75 27.37
CA ILE A 560 -6.50 -3.55 27.61
C ILE A 560 -5.04 -3.96 27.66
N VAL A 561 -4.22 -3.31 26.84
CA VAL A 561 -2.76 -3.46 26.87
C VAL A 561 -2.16 -2.20 27.48
N LYS A 562 -1.35 -2.36 28.53
CA LYS A 562 -0.55 -1.29 29.15
C LYS A 562 0.91 -1.73 29.25
N ASN A 563 1.83 -0.85 28.86
CA ASN A 563 3.26 -1.14 28.93
C ASN A 563 3.64 -2.49 28.28
N GLN A 564 3.05 -2.78 27.11
CA GLN A 564 3.25 -4.02 26.34
C GLN A 564 2.79 -5.31 27.03
N SER A 565 2.06 -5.21 28.15
CA SER A 565 1.45 -6.33 28.88
C SER A 565 -0.06 -6.18 28.94
N ILE A 566 -0.76 -7.31 29.08
CA ILE A 566 -2.21 -7.31 29.29
C ILE A 566 -2.48 -6.81 30.72
N ASP A 567 -3.29 -5.75 30.87
CA ASP A 567 -3.75 -5.22 32.16
C ASP A 567 -5.04 -5.91 32.59
N ARG A 568 -6.01 -5.99 31.67
CA ARG A 568 -7.29 -6.66 31.92
C ARG A 568 -7.97 -7.12 30.63
N ALA A 569 -8.85 -8.10 30.75
CA ALA A 569 -9.68 -8.57 29.66
C ALA A 569 -11.14 -8.66 30.10
N SER A 570 -12.05 -8.21 29.24
CA SER A 570 -13.51 -8.30 29.42
C SER A 570 -14.07 -9.30 28.42
N LEU A 571 -14.74 -10.32 28.90
CA LEU A 571 -15.45 -11.33 28.14
C LEU A 571 -16.95 -10.99 28.21
N MET A 572 -17.57 -10.67 27.08
CA MET A 572 -18.91 -10.14 27.01
C MET A 572 -19.86 -11.14 26.34
N SER A 573 -20.91 -11.50 27.02
CA SER A 573 -21.97 -12.45 26.65
C SER A 573 -21.44 -13.88 26.45
N ASN A 574 -22.12 -14.84 27.08
CA ASN A 574 -21.79 -16.27 27.04
C ASN A 574 -20.33 -16.56 27.44
N ALA A 575 -19.79 -15.80 28.40
CA ALA A 575 -18.44 -15.96 28.88
C ALA A 575 -18.18 -17.34 29.47
N PHE A 576 -17.14 -18.03 29.04
CA PHE A 576 -16.77 -19.36 29.48
C PHE A 576 -15.25 -19.48 29.63
N ILE A 577 -14.80 -20.05 30.75
CA ILE A 577 -13.39 -20.35 31.01
C ILE A 577 -13.29 -21.87 31.25
N ILE A 578 -12.34 -22.48 30.56
CA ILE A 578 -12.00 -23.89 30.71
C ILE A 578 -10.52 -24.00 31.07
N VAL A 579 -10.20 -24.77 32.10
CA VAL A 579 -8.84 -25.12 32.49
C VAL A 579 -8.71 -26.64 32.48
N GLN A 580 -7.78 -27.14 31.72
CA GLN A 580 -7.50 -28.57 31.61
C GLN A 580 -6.65 -29.02 32.81
N GLU A 581 -7.22 -29.81 33.72
CA GLU A 581 -6.48 -30.38 34.84
C GLU A 581 -5.75 -31.69 34.47
N ASP A 582 -6.48 -32.58 33.78
CA ASP A 582 -5.92 -33.81 33.22
C ASP A 582 -6.52 -34.11 31.83
N SER A 583 -6.34 -35.31 31.28
CA SER A 583 -6.84 -35.70 29.97
C SER A 583 -8.37 -35.74 29.84
N ILE A 584 -9.11 -35.80 30.95
CA ILE A 584 -10.57 -35.98 31.00
C ILE A 584 -11.27 -35.03 31.97
N SER A 585 -10.54 -34.31 32.80
CA SER A 585 -11.05 -33.44 33.85
C SER A 585 -10.75 -31.97 33.51
N TYR A 586 -11.77 -31.12 33.62
CA TYR A 586 -11.67 -29.71 33.26
C TYR A 586 -12.35 -28.86 34.33
N ASP A 587 -11.64 -27.91 34.89
CA ASP A 587 -12.24 -26.84 35.65
C ASP A 587 -13.01 -25.91 34.69
N GLN A 588 -14.19 -25.54 35.06
CA GLN A 588 -15.11 -24.81 34.21
C GLN A 588 -15.81 -23.70 34.97
N ILE A 589 -15.84 -22.53 34.35
CA ILE A 589 -16.60 -21.39 34.88
C ILE A 589 -17.38 -20.79 33.70
N ARG A 590 -18.67 -20.57 33.95
CA ARG A 590 -19.59 -19.93 33.03
C ARG A 590 -20.24 -18.71 33.69
N GLY A 591 -20.37 -17.61 32.95
CA GLY A 591 -21.10 -16.42 33.33
C GLY A 591 -21.68 -15.70 32.13
N ALA A 592 -22.60 -14.74 32.38
CA ALA A 592 -23.03 -13.88 31.28
C ALA A 592 -21.89 -12.96 30.83
N GLU A 593 -21.14 -12.41 31.77
CA GLU A 593 -19.98 -11.53 31.55
C GLU A 593 -18.85 -11.90 32.52
N MET A 594 -17.61 -11.73 32.11
CA MET A 594 -16.45 -11.92 32.99
C MET A 594 -15.41 -10.80 32.78
N MET A 595 -14.73 -10.43 33.87
CA MET A 595 -13.61 -9.51 33.86
C MET A 595 -12.38 -10.18 34.46
N ALA A 596 -11.29 -10.26 33.71
CA ALA A 596 -10.02 -10.81 34.16
C ALA A 596 -9.01 -9.68 34.35
N TYR A 597 -8.23 -9.71 35.43
CA TYR A 597 -7.20 -8.75 35.80
C TYR A 597 -5.85 -9.45 35.86
N PHE A 598 -4.85 -8.85 35.25
CA PHE A 598 -3.51 -9.40 35.18
C PHE A 598 -2.52 -8.52 35.92
N ASP A 599 -1.43 -9.09 36.36
CA ASP A 599 -0.31 -8.33 36.93
C ASP A 599 0.66 -7.83 35.84
N SER A 600 1.73 -7.14 36.24
CA SER A 600 2.72 -6.60 35.32
C SER A 600 3.49 -7.67 34.52
N THR A 601 3.45 -8.93 34.95
CA THR A 601 4.08 -10.06 34.26
C THR A 601 3.12 -10.76 33.28
N GLY A 602 1.84 -10.33 33.25
CA GLY A 602 0.79 -10.96 32.43
C GLY A 602 0.16 -12.18 33.06
N THR A 603 0.38 -12.41 34.38
CA THR A 603 -0.23 -13.52 35.13
C THR A 603 -1.61 -13.11 35.64
N LEU A 604 -2.61 -14.01 35.52
CA LEU A 604 -3.97 -13.76 36.01
C LEU A 604 -3.97 -13.60 37.54
N LYS A 605 -4.43 -12.45 38.02
CA LYS A 605 -4.45 -12.06 39.43
C LYS A 605 -5.84 -12.15 40.05
N ARG A 606 -6.86 -11.79 39.31
CA ARG A 606 -8.28 -11.78 39.75
C ARG A 606 -9.18 -11.99 38.55
N PHE A 607 -10.27 -12.68 38.74
CA PHE A 607 -11.37 -12.62 37.80
C PHE A 607 -12.73 -12.50 38.52
N ASP A 608 -13.66 -11.81 37.86
CA ASP A 608 -15.02 -11.62 38.32
C ASP A 608 -15.98 -12.17 37.26
N SER A 609 -16.96 -13.02 37.67
CA SER A 609 -18.01 -13.53 36.81
C SER A 609 -19.36 -12.99 37.24
N MET A 610 -20.13 -12.48 36.28
CA MET A 610 -21.38 -11.73 36.54
C MET A 610 -22.53 -12.27 35.70
N GLY A 611 -23.79 -11.98 36.16
CA GLY A 611 -24.99 -12.34 35.43
C GLY A 611 -25.36 -13.82 35.51
N GLY A 612 -25.07 -14.44 36.62
CA GLY A 612 -25.30 -15.87 36.89
C GLY A 612 -24.02 -16.69 36.64
N ALA A 613 -23.18 -16.82 37.67
CA ALA A 613 -22.00 -17.64 37.65
C ALA A 613 -22.30 -19.08 38.00
N SER A 614 -21.81 -20.02 37.22
CA SER A 614 -21.83 -21.46 37.55
C SER A 614 -20.47 -22.06 37.24
N GLY A 615 -20.05 -23.05 37.99
CA GLY A 615 -18.76 -23.67 37.79
C GLY A 615 -18.69 -25.10 38.30
N VAL A 616 -17.63 -25.78 37.84
CA VAL A 616 -17.20 -27.10 38.26
C VAL A 616 -15.69 -27.00 38.49
N PHE A 617 -15.25 -27.30 39.72
CA PHE A 617 -13.83 -27.33 40.08
C PHE A 617 -13.45 -28.71 40.63
N PHE A 618 -12.30 -29.18 40.19
CA PHE A 618 -11.68 -30.40 40.70
C PHE A 618 -10.67 -30.03 41.78
N ILE A 619 -10.83 -30.68 42.94
CA ILE A 619 -9.94 -30.46 44.08
C ILE A 619 -9.00 -31.68 44.19
N GLU A 620 -7.70 -31.38 44.17
CA GLU A 620 -6.64 -32.37 44.33
C GLU A 620 -6.34 -32.60 45.78
N GLU A 621 -6.30 -33.88 46.19
CA GLU A 621 -5.83 -34.32 47.50
C GLU A 621 -4.77 -35.43 47.31
N ASN A 622 -3.62 -35.25 47.92
CA ASN A 622 -2.49 -36.21 47.85
C ASN A 622 -2.07 -36.59 46.40
N GLY A 623 -2.06 -35.63 45.47
CA GLY A 623 -1.63 -35.85 44.08
C GLY A 623 -2.70 -36.54 43.19
N THR A 624 -3.97 -36.63 43.65
CA THR A 624 -5.09 -37.18 42.89
C THR A 624 -6.31 -36.29 42.98
N LEU A 625 -7.05 -36.16 41.87
CA LEU A 625 -8.35 -35.43 41.88
C LEU A 625 -9.36 -36.22 42.69
N ALA A 626 -9.64 -35.75 43.89
CA ALA A 626 -10.50 -36.43 44.87
C ALA A 626 -11.96 -35.98 44.89
N THR A 627 -12.17 -34.66 44.78
CA THR A 627 -13.49 -34.03 44.96
C THR A 627 -13.81 -33.14 43.77
N VAL A 628 -15.06 -33.13 43.34
CA VAL A 628 -15.65 -32.17 42.39
C VAL A 628 -16.58 -31.23 43.14
N ASN A 629 -16.30 -29.95 43.08
CA ASN A 629 -17.17 -28.92 43.63
C ASN A 629 -17.97 -28.26 42.49
N LYS A 630 -19.31 -28.30 42.62
CA LYS A 630 -20.25 -27.63 41.72
C LYS A 630 -20.86 -26.43 42.42
N PHE A 631 -20.93 -25.30 41.75
CA PHE A 631 -21.55 -24.10 42.34
C PHE A 631 -22.40 -23.34 41.34
N GLU A 632 -23.39 -22.62 41.90
CA GLU A 632 -24.18 -21.60 41.22
C GLU A 632 -24.28 -20.37 42.14
N SER A 633 -24.14 -19.18 41.57
CA SER A 633 -24.30 -17.90 42.26
C SER A 633 -24.70 -16.81 41.29
N LYS A 634 -25.13 -15.63 41.75
CA LYS A 634 -25.37 -14.51 40.85
C LYS A 634 -24.08 -13.83 40.39
N MET A 635 -23.07 -13.84 41.25
CA MET A 635 -21.75 -13.28 40.97
C MET A 635 -20.67 -14.10 41.69
N LEU A 636 -19.48 -14.14 41.10
CA LEU A 636 -18.30 -14.77 41.66
C LEU A 636 -17.10 -13.82 41.52
N THR A 637 -16.25 -13.75 42.53
CA THR A 637 -14.92 -13.15 42.46
C THR A 637 -13.88 -14.16 42.92
N ALA A 638 -12.85 -14.38 42.11
CA ALA A 638 -11.70 -15.21 42.49
C ALA A 638 -10.42 -14.38 42.47
N THR A 639 -9.61 -14.51 43.52
CA THR A 639 -8.24 -14.00 43.55
C THR A 639 -7.26 -15.15 43.39
N LEU A 640 -6.19 -14.93 42.63
CA LEU A 640 -5.21 -15.94 42.35
C LEU A 640 -3.81 -15.45 42.82
N LYS A 641 -3.00 -16.40 43.25
CA LYS A 641 -1.60 -16.20 43.57
C LYS A 641 -0.81 -17.34 42.94
N ASP A 642 0.22 -16.98 42.19
CA ASP A 642 1.09 -17.93 41.46
C ASP A 642 0.30 -18.94 40.59
N GLY A 643 -0.81 -18.44 39.97
CA GLY A 643 -1.67 -19.22 39.08
C GLY A 643 -2.74 -20.09 39.81
N ASN A 644 -2.69 -20.18 41.13
CA ASN A 644 -3.65 -20.96 41.95
C ASN A 644 -4.69 -20.04 42.58
N ILE A 645 -5.93 -20.52 42.69
CA ILE A 645 -7.00 -19.80 43.39
C ILE A 645 -6.65 -19.70 44.86
N GLN A 646 -6.55 -18.46 45.39
CA GLN A 646 -6.30 -18.16 46.77
C GLN A 646 -7.62 -17.96 47.54
N ASP A 647 -8.50 -17.09 47.02
CA ASP A 647 -9.79 -16.80 47.58
C ASP A 647 -10.86 -16.91 46.51
N LEU A 648 -11.99 -17.45 46.89
CA LEU A 648 -13.17 -17.61 46.04
C LEU A 648 -14.40 -17.08 46.78
N ASN A 649 -14.99 -15.99 46.34
CA ASN A 649 -16.12 -15.34 46.97
C ASN A 649 -17.36 -15.42 46.07
N TYR A 650 -18.40 -15.98 46.58
CA TYR A 650 -19.69 -16.12 45.92
C TYR A 650 -20.68 -15.07 46.47
N PHE A 651 -21.50 -14.50 45.61
CA PHE A 651 -22.48 -13.49 46.00
C PHE A 651 -23.87 -13.89 45.52
N ASP A 652 -24.84 -13.79 46.39
CA ASP A 652 -26.28 -13.98 46.22
C ASP A 652 -26.71 -15.35 45.63
N ALA A 653 -27.75 -15.94 46.20
CA ALA A 653 -28.32 -17.20 45.77
C ALA A 653 -27.32 -18.34 45.60
N VAL A 654 -26.37 -18.43 46.52
CA VAL A 654 -25.27 -19.38 46.46
C VAL A 654 -25.78 -20.80 46.70
N LYS A 655 -25.46 -21.69 45.75
CA LYS A 655 -25.61 -23.14 45.89
C LYS A 655 -24.25 -23.76 45.62
N THR A 656 -23.83 -24.68 46.45
CA THR A 656 -22.57 -25.41 46.27
C THR A 656 -22.76 -26.84 46.75
N ASP A 657 -22.31 -27.78 45.92
CA ASP A 657 -22.35 -29.21 46.18
C ASP A 657 -20.96 -29.80 45.91
N ALA A 658 -20.49 -30.63 46.82
CA ALA A 658 -19.22 -31.34 46.70
C ALA A 658 -19.46 -32.84 46.60
N TYR A 659 -18.86 -33.47 45.61
CA TYR A 659 -19.00 -34.91 45.35
C TYR A 659 -17.62 -35.55 45.17
N PRO A 660 -17.41 -36.81 45.67
CA PRO A 660 -16.26 -37.58 45.27
C PRO A 660 -16.21 -37.75 43.72
N VAL A 661 -15.03 -37.54 43.13
CA VAL A 661 -14.88 -37.62 41.64
C VAL A 661 -15.40 -38.95 41.10
N VAL A 662 -15.21 -40.05 41.81
CA VAL A 662 -15.65 -41.39 41.41
C VAL A 662 -17.15 -41.61 41.39
N GLN A 663 -17.92 -40.81 42.16
CA GLN A 663 -19.36 -40.95 42.26
C GLN A 663 -20.13 -40.13 41.23
N MET A 664 -19.49 -39.12 40.61
CA MET A 664 -20.15 -38.26 39.66
C MET A 664 -20.03 -38.82 38.24
N LYS A 665 -21.15 -38.90 37.52
CA LYS A 665 -21.16 -39.33 36.09
C LYS A 665 -20.46 -38.32 35.22
N LYS A 666 -19.91 -38.78 34.10
CA LYS A 666 -19.13 -37.96 33.15
C LYS A 666 -19.90 -36.72 32.68
N ASP A 667 -21.20 -36.87 32.38
CA ASP A 667 -22.04 -35.76 31.87
C ASP A 667 -22.37 -34.74 32.98
N GLU A 668 -22.32 -35.15 34.25
CA GLU A 668 -22.57 -34.25 35.38
C GLU A 668 -21.35 -33.37 35.72
N LYS A 669 -20.16 -33.76 35.26
CA LYS A 669 -18.89 -33.02 35.40
C LYS A 669 -18.73 -31.91 34.37
N ILE A 670 -19.69 -31.74 33.47
CA ILE A 670 -19.61 -30.81 32.34
C ILE A 670 -20.76 -29.80 32.45
N LEU A 671 -20.44 -28.50 32.34
CA LEU A 671 -21.42 -27.42 32.29
C LEU A 671 -22.04 -27.32 30.88
N LYS A 672 -23.29 -26.89 30.83
CA LYS A 672 -23.94 -26.59 29.55
C LYS A 672 -23.20 -25.49 28.80
N GLY A 673 -22.77 -25.77 27.56
CA GLY A 673 -22.00 -24.86 26.73
C GLY A 673 -20.49 -25.11 26.79
N PHE A 674 -20.08 -26.20 27.45
CA PHE A 674 -18.68 -26.66 27.41
C PHE A 674 -18.30 -27.02 25.98
N ASP A 675 -17.24 -26.40 25.49
CA ASP A 675 -16.64 -26.66 24.16
C ASP A 675 -15.14 -26.45 24.24
N TRP A 676 -14.37 -27.55 24.33
CA TRP A 676 -12.93 -27.54 24.36
C TRP A 676 -12.38 -27.74 22.96
N GLU A 677 -11.74 -26.72 22.37
CA GLU A 677 -11.34 -26.66 20.97
C GLU A 677 -9.83 -26.52 20.74
N PRO A 678 -9.00 -27.49 21.18
CA PRO A 678 -7.56 -27.44 21.05
C PRO A 678 -7.08 -27.46 19.58
N ASP A 679 -7.90 -27.99 18.67
CA ASP A 679 -7.54 -28.12 17.23
C ASP A 679 -7.62 -26.80 16.48
N LYS A 680 -8.42 -25.84 16.94
CA LYS A 680 -8.47 -24.48 16.36
C LYS A 680 -7.32 -23.61 16.82
N ARG A 681 -6.55 -24.04 17.84
CA ARG A 681 -5.45 -23.29 18.39
C ARG A 681 -4.26 -23.27 17.42
N PRO A 682 -3.74 -22.11 17.03
CA PRO A 682 -2.47 -22.02 16.29
C PRO A 682 -1.34 -22.65 17.08
N LYS A 683 -0.59 -23.57 16.44
CA LYS A 683 0.49 -24.33 17.09
C LYS A 683 1.86 -23.68 16.92
N GLY A 684 1.99 -22.85 15.87
CA GLY A 684 3.23 -22.15 15.55
C GLY A 684 3.02 -20.93 14.64
N PRO A 685 4.07 -20.17 14.38
CA PRO A 685 4.04 -19.06 13.43
C PRO A 685 3.58 -19.47 12.02
N GLU A 686 3.87 -20.70 11.61
CA GLU A 686 3.51 -21.28 10.32
C GLU A 686 2.00 -21.46 10.13
N ASP A 687 1.22 -21.52 11.20
CA ASP A 687 -0.25 -21.53 11.14
C ASP A 687 -0.84 -20.12 10.87
N ILE A 688 0.02 -19.10 10.98
CA ILE A 688 -0.36 -17.70 10.75
C ILE A 688 0.06 -17.26 9.34
N THR A 689 1.31 -17.53 8.95
CA THR A 689 1.85 -17.14 7.65
C THR A 689 2.96 -18.08 7.21
N SER A 690 3.01 -18.38 5.91
CA SER A 690 4.11 -19.11 5.28
C SER A 690 5.33 -18.21 5.00
N PHE A 691 5.17 -16.88 5.05
CA PHE A 691 6.23 -15.92 4.78
C PHE A 691 7.20 -15.81 5.95
N LYS A 692 8.50 -15.75 5.62
CA LYS A 692 9.57 -15.53 6.61
C LYS A 692 10.15 -14.14 6.44
N PRO A 693 10.20 -13.30 7.50
CA PRO A 693 10.78 -11.96 7.42
C PRO A 693 12.23 -11.99 6.96
N ARG A 694 12.58 -11.06 6.07
CA ARG A 694 13.95 -10.85 5.60
C ARG A 694 14.76 -10.08 6.64
N LYS A 695 16.07 -10.18 6.54
CA LYS A 695 16.96 -9.30 7.27
C LYS A 695 17.10 -7.98 6.52
N SER A 696 17.22 -6.87 7.27
CA SER A 696 17.48 -5.56 6.69
C SER A 696 18.69 -5.57 5.75
N GLN A 697 18.54 -4.98 4.59
CA GLN A 697 19.57 -4.79 3.57
C GLN A 697 20.02 -3.32 3.48
N ARG A 698 19.57 -2.47 4.40
CA ARG A 698 19.85 -1.03 4.45
C ARG A 698 21.31 -0.69 4.18
N LYS A 699 22.25 -1.36 4.88
CA LYS A 699 23.70 -1.10 4.73
C LYS A 699 24.24 -1.30 3.32
N VAL A 700 23.59 -2.11 2.50
CA VAL A 700 23.98 -2.34 1.10
C VAL A 700 23.51 -1.21 0.20
N TYR A 701 22.31 -0.71 0.43
CA TYR A 701 21.63 0.22 -0.46
C TYR A 701 21.79 1.69 -0.08
N GLU A 702 22.05 2.03 1.19
CA GLU A 702 22.23 3.42 1.62
C GLU A 702 23.42 4.12 0.97
N ASN A 703 24.41 3.35 0.47
CA ASN A 703 25.62 3.87 -0.18
C ASN A 703 25.54 3.82 -1.71
N VAL A 704 24.43 3.46 -2.31
CA VAL A 704 24.27 3.48 -3.77
C VAL A 704 24.32 4.91 -4.26
N PRO A 705 25.26 5.27 -5.17
CA PRO A 705 25.41 6.63 -5.64
C PRO A 705 24.20 7.07 -6.44
N ARG A 706 23.69 8.25 -6.14
CA ARG A 706 22.55 8.85 -6.86
C ARG A 706 22.91 9.13 -8.32
N ALA A 707 21.87 9.30 -9.15
CA ALA A 707 22.03 9.74 -10.53
C ALA A 707 22.73 11.11 -10.58
N GLU A 708 23.77 11.21 -11.39
CA GLU A 708 24.54 12.43 -11.66
C GLU A 708 24.36 12.80 -13.13
N PHE A 709 24.26 14.09 -13.46
CA PHE A 709 23.90 14.57 -14.79
C PHE A 709 25.05 15.35 -15.43
N ALA A 710 26.23 14.73 -15.51
CA ALA A 710 27.45 15.37 -16.04
C ALA A 710 27.32 15.76 -17.52
N GLN A 711 26.72 14.91 -18.35
CA GLN A 711 26.51 15.19 -19.77
C GLN A 711 25.46 16.30 -19.95
N THR A 712 24.40 16.27 -19.15
CA THR A 712 23.37 17.32 -19.17
C THR A 712 23.93 18.67 -18.78
N ASP A 713 24.83 18.75 -17.81
CA ASP A 713 25.47 20.02 -17.41
C ASP A 713 26.36 20.58 -18.52
N ILE A 714 26.99 19.72 -19.36
CA ILE A 714 27.77 20.12 -20.54
C ILE A 714 26.83 20.63 -21.64
N TYR A 715 25.83 19.84 -22.01
CA TYR A 715 25.02 20.08 -23.20
C TYR A 715 23.80 21.00 -22.96
N PHE A 716 23.31 21.11 -21.73
CA PHE A 716 22.23 22.00 -21.30
C PHE A 716 22.61 22.79 -20.03
N PRO A 717 23.61 23.68 -20.13
CA PRO A 717 24.19 24.36 -18.96
C PRO A 717 23.15 25.01 -18.06
N GLY A 718 23.23 24.74 -16.75
CA GLY A 718 22.35 25.32 -15.74
C GLY A 718 20.96 24.69 -15.64
N TYR A 719 20.63 23.73 -16.50
CA TYR A 719 19.31 23.08 -16.46
C TYR A 719 19.10 22.30 -15.15
N MET A 720 20.03 21.40 -14.79
CA MET A 720 19.91 20.62 -13.55
C MET A 720 19.96 21.51 -12.31
N ASN A 721 20.74 22.60 -12.32
CA ASN A 721 20.73 23.58 -11.24
C ASN A 721 19.33 24.23 -11.04
N SER A 722 18.61 24.48 -12.14
CA SER A 722 17.24 25.02 -12.07
C SER A 722 16.27 24.01 -11.48
N VAL A 723 16.42 22.73 -11.83
CA VAL A 723 15.66 21.60 -11.28
C VAL A 723 15.88 21.48 -9.77
N TYR A 724 17.13 21.45 -9.30
CA TYR A 724 17.45 21.35 -7.88
C TYR A 724 16.90 22.54 -7.07
N LYS A 725 16.96 23.76 -7.62
CA LYS A 725 16.36 24.94 -6.97
C LYS A 725 14.84 24.83 -6.87
N MET A 726 14.19 24.31 -7.90
CA MET A 726 12.74 24.08 -7.92
C MET A 726 12.33 23.07 -6.84
N LEU A 727 13.04 21.94 -6.75
CA LEU A 727 12.77 20.89 -5.75
C LEU A 727 12.99 21.42 -4.34
N ALA A 728 14.10 22.12 -4.06
CA ALA A 728 14.36 22.72 -2.75
C ALA A 728 13.28 23.72 -2.33
N ARG A 729 12.73 24.51 -3.28
CA ARG A 729 11.59 25.41 -3.02
C ARG A 729 10.32 24.66 -2.69
N GLN A 730 10.03 23.54 -3.39
CA GLN A 730 8.87 22.70 -3.10
C GLN A 730 8.97 22.09 -1.70
N ASP A 731 10.16 21.61 -1.30
CA ASP A 731 10.39 21.05 0.03
C ASP A 731 10.25 22.08 1.14
N SER A 732 10.70 23.31 0.92
CA SER A 732 10.51 24.41 1.88
C SER A 732 9.03 24.75 2.08
N LEU A 733 8.23 24.72 1.02
CA LEU A 733 6.78 24.94 1.09
C LEU A 733 6.02 23.77 1.76
N LYS A 734 6.47 22.52 1.57
CA LYS A 734 5.91 21.35 2.28
C LYS A 734 6.18 21.40 3.78
N ARG A 735 7.35 21.88 4.21
CA ARG A 735 7.72 22.02 5.64
C ARG A 735 7.01 23.20 6.33
N ALA A 736 6.57 24.20 5.56
CA ALA A 736 5.86 25.37 6.08
C ALA A 736 4.33 25.15 6.22
N ARG A 737 3.81 24.11 5.63
CA ARG A 737 2.43 23.62 5.79
C ARG A 737 2.33 22.56 6.87
#